data_065794e1872332e7033bce7c23955c7d
#
_entry.id   065794e1872332e7033bce7c23955c7d
#
_cell.length_a   1.000
_cell.length_b   1.000
_cell.length_c   1.000
_cell.angle_alpha   90.00
_cell.angle_beta   90.00
_cell.angle_gamma   90.00
#
_symmetry.space_group_name_H-M   'P 1'
#
loop_
_entity.id
_entity.type
_entity.pdbx_description
1 polymer ?
#
loop_
_entity_poly.entity_id
_entity_poly.type
_entity_poly.pdbx_seq_one_letter_code
_entity_poly.pdbx_strand_id
1 'polypeptide(L)'
;HKEYRRQRQMCIRDSYQRVTGGWPKNIDMAKPMTHEERQQVLNDKSRRDDSTTDNDATNMQMTYLARLYQATKSKKYREAFCQGVEYLLSGQYDNGGWPQFWPGMRGYQVHITFNDDAMVNTMEMLRDIYLQKAPFDGKLTDKALRQKAIKAFNKGVECILKCQIVKDGKPTVWCQQHDRVTFEPRPARAFELSSYSSNESARIVAMLMEIPNPSEEIKRAIRGAMQWFDTYKLTGLKVVRKGEFGSPFRTTELVKDPDATTPLWARYYDLEHCEPFVCDRDGVPRRHLWEIGTERRNGYSWYSDRTAFIYPLYEKWADKYDTANKLNLSLNSPGANERGIINMNRFSKPELSCFDAIVNAGERIQDAIEKAPENPAKPFKILIRNGVYHEKVIIDRPNIVLVGEDRDSVIVQYAETTASQTIKEYKGKPVHMGVIVLQDNANDCIISGITVYNNYGSTVEKTTTHQMAIYGKATRTIIINSNIFADGNDALSLWCQDGGMYYHADLYLRCPGVDFMCPRGRCYATRCKFVGDSRAILWHDGRGDINNKFVVTCSSFDALSPTKLGRYHHDHQFYLAHCRMSKNILDSNISYAYSDKVLDPCPWGLRVYYYGCEREGGDSGWLRDNLDQAPDHPAFHGLTALWTFDGKWDPEARIRDLWYVLKYQTK
;
A
#
# COMPACT_ATOMS: atom_id res chain seq x y z
N HIS A 1 -9.03 33.01 -21.40
CA HIS A 1 -10.15 32.67 -20.48
C HIS A 1 -11.49 32.38 -21.18
N LYS A 2 -11.92 33.14 -22.19
CA LYS A 2 -13.19 32.92 -22.92
C LYS A 2 -13.13 31.68 -23.81
N GLU A 3 -12.03 31.47 -24.49
CA GLU A 3 -11.80 30.32 -25.38
C GLU A 3 -11.65 29.02 -24.60
N TYR A 4 -10.91 29.05 -23.48
CA TYR A 4 -10.79 27.95 -22.53
C TYR A 4 -12.14 27.54 -21.92
N ARG A 5 -12.98 28.50 -21.55
CA ARG A 5 -14.35 28.22 -21.09
C ARG A 5 -15.23 27.59 -22.19
N ARG A 6 -15.12 28.07 -23.45
CA ARG A 6 -15.85 27.51 -24.60
C ARG A 6 -15.42 26.07 -24.89
N GLN A 7 -14.12 25.78 -24.85
CA GLN A 7 -13.57 24.45 -25.12
C GLN A 7 -14.02 23.45 -24.04
N ARG A 8 -13.95 23.82 -22.76
CA ARG A 8 -14.47 22.98 -21.66
C ARG A 8 -15.99 22.76 -21.77
N GLN A 9 -16.76 23.74 -22.16
CA GLN A 9 -18.21 23.62 -22.39
C GLN A 9 -18.56 22.61 -23.48
N MET A 10 -17.85 22.62 -24.59
CA MET A 10 -18.05 21.68 -25.70
C MET A 10 -17.66 20.26 -25.30
N CYS A 11 -16.48 20.09 -24.69
CA CYS A 11 -15.94 18.76 -24.33
C CYS A 11 -16.83 18.03 -23.31
N ILE A 12 -17.31 18.71 -22.25
CA ILE A 12 -18.16 18.09 -21.23
C ILE A 12 -19.45 17.57 -21.81
N ARG A 13 -20.12 18.34 -22.65
CA ARG A 13 -21.44 17.96 -23.19
C ARG A 13 -21.36 17.06 -24.40
N ASP A 14 -20.61 17.46 -25.40
CA ASP A 14 -20.70 16.84 -26.73
C ASP A 14 -19.75 15.64 -26.89
N SER A 15 -18.73 15.52 -26.04
CA SER A 15 -17.69 14.51 -26.19
C SER A 15 -17.57 13.55 -25.00
N TYR A 16 -17.42 14.06 -23.79
CA TYR A 16 -17.12 13.22 -22.62
C TYR A 16 -18.37 12.60 -21.95
N GLN A 17 -19.57 13.18 -22.09
CA GLN A 17 -20.78 12.56 -21.58
C GLN A 17 -21.07 11.28 -22.38
N ARG A 18 -21.11 10.16 -21.68
CA ARG A 18 -21.40 8.86 -22.29
C ARG A 18 -22.86 8.74 -22.67
N VAL A 19 -23.18 7.77 -23.53
CA VAL A 19 -24.57 7.42 -23.87
C VAL A 19 -25.42 6.97 -22.67
N THR A 20 -24.77 6.62 -21.56
CA THR A 20 -25.41 6.34 -20.26
C THR A 20 -25.96 7.58 -19.59
N GLY A 21 -25.53 8.78 -19.96
CA GLY A 21 -25.77 10.05 -19.28
C GLY A 21 -24.71 10.45 -18.24
N GLY A 22 -23.84 9.50 -17.83
CA GLY A 22 -22.74 9.75 -16.88
C GLY A 22 -21.42 10.15 -17.55
N TRP A 23 -20.40 10.34 -16.73
CA TRP A 23 -19.05 10.69 -17.17
C TRP A 23 -17.98 9.74 -16.58
N PRO A 24 -16.87 9.53 -17.31
CA PRO A 24 -15.72 8.81 -16.81
C PRO A 24 -14.92 9.64 -15.78
N LYS A 25 -14.14 8.97 -14.91
CA LYS A 25 -13.28 9.60 -13.92
C LYS A 25 -11.85 9.84 -14.43
N ASN A 26 -11.09 10.67 -13.69
CA ASN A 26 -9.65 10.89 -13.86
C ASN A 26 -9.25 11.45 -15.23
N ILE A 27 -10.12 12.20 -15.87
CA ILE A 27 -9.87 12.87 -17.14
C ILE A 27 -9.88 14.38 -16.92
N ASP A 28 -8.80 15.08 -17.30
CA ASP A 28 -8.81 16.55 -17.41
C ASP A 28 -9.57 16.96 -18.66
N MET A 29 -10.87 17.18 -18.49
CA MET A 29 -11.79 17.58 -19.58
C MET A 29 -11.57 19.02 -20.03
N ALA A 30 -10.60 19.73 -19.48
CA ALA A 30 -10.22 21.09 -19.88
C ALA A 30 -8.89 21.12 -20.65
N LYS A 31 -8.18 20.01 -20.76
CA LYS A 31 -6.93 19.92 -21.52
C LYS A 31 -7.17 20.22 -23.00
N PRO A 32 -6.33 21.05 -23.66
CA PRO A 32 -6.30 21.13 -25.11
C PRO A 32 -6.04 19.76 -25.75
N MET A 33 -6.78 19.42 -26.79
CA MET A 33 -6.69 18.13 -27.46
C MET A 33 -6.19 18.29 -28.89
N THR A 34 -5.40 17.33 -29.35
CA THR A 34 -5.12 17.14 -30.78
C THR A 34 -6.38 16.68 -31.52
N HIS A 35 -6.33 16.63 -32.85
CA HIS A 35 -7.45 16.12 -33.65
C HIS A 35 -7.72 14.63 -33.35
N GLU A 36 -6.67 13.85 -33.21
CA GLU A 36 -6.72 12.41 -32.92
C GLU A 36 -7.30 12.17 -31.52
N GLU A 37 -6.81 12.88 -30.48
CA GLU A 37 -7.35 12.80 -29.12
C GLU A 37 -8.85 13.13 -29.09
N ARG A 38 -9.26 14.15 -29.83
CA ARG A 38 -10.68 14.54 -29.94
C ARG A 38 -11.50 13.44 -30.61
N GLN A 39 -10.99 12.83 -31.70
CA GLN A 39 -11.68 11.72 -32.37
C GLN A 39 -11.82 10.53 -31.44
N GLN A 40 -10.80 10.19 -30.66
CA GLN A 40 -10.86 9.13 -29.66
C GLN A 40 -11.93 9.40 -28.60
N VAL A 41 -11.99 10.60 -28.05
CA VAL A 41 -13.03 11.01 -27.08
C VAL A 41 -14.44 10.88 -27.67
N LEU A 42 -14.62 11.23 -28.95
CA LEU A 42 -15.91 11.06 -29.66
C LEU A 42 -16.28 9.58 -29.85
N ASN A 43 -15.33 8.74 -30.18
CA ASN A 43 -15.52 7.29 -30.29
C ASN A 43 -15.90 6.68 -28.93
N ASP A 44 -15.23 7.12 -27.85
CA ASP A 44 -15.51 6.68 -26.49
C ASP A 44 -16.89 7.10 -25.96
N LYS A 45 -17.56 8.03 -26.62
CA LYS A 45 -18.92 8.47 -26.22
C LYS A 45 -19.92 7.33 -26.18
N SER A 46 -19.77 6.33 -27.03
CA SER A 46 -20.63 5.15 -27.10
C SER A 46 -20.40 4.13 -25.96
N ARG A 47 -19.33 4.30 -25.19
CA ARG A 47 -19.00 3.40 -24.07
C ARG A 47 -20.09 3.42 -23.01
N ARG A 48 -20.27 2.22 -22.39
CA ARG A 48 -21.26 2.01 -21.31
C ARG A 48 -20.62 1.49 -20.02
N ASP A 49 -19.28 1.31 -20.00
CA ASP A 49 -18.58 0.59 -18.95
C ASP A 49 -17.67 1.47 -18.06
N ASP A 50 -17.60 2.78 -18.32
CA ASP A 50 -16.68 3.69 -17.63
C ASP A 50 -17.36 4.90 -16.94
N SER A 51 -18.69 4.97 -16.97
CA SER A 51 -19.44 6.01 -16.26
C SER A 51 -19.47 5.74 -14.76
N THR A 52 -19.26 6.79 -13.94
CA THR A 52 -19.12 6.63 -12.48
C THR A 52 -19.40 7.92 -11.72
N THR A 53 -19.74 7.81 -10.44
CA THR A 53 -19.73 8.93 -9.48
C THR A 53 -18.47 8.99 -8.61
N ASP A 54 -17.59 8.00 -8.75
CA ASP A 54 -16.31 7.94 -8.05
C ASP A 54 -15.43 9.16 -8.38
N ASN A 55 -14.67 9.67 -7.40
CA ASN A 55 -13.88 10.89 -7.52
C ASN A 55 -14.69 12.09 -8.04
N ASP A 56 -15.97 12.17 -7.70
CA ASP A 56 -16.87 13.25 -8.09
C ASP A 56 -17.06 13.41 -9.62
N ALA A 57 -16.78 12.37 -10.38
CA ALA A 57 -16.68 12.41 -11.84
C ALA A 57 -17.96 12.96 -12.51
N THR A 58 -19.10 12.33 -12.28
CA THR A 58 -20.38 12.75 -12.83
C THR A 58 -20.92 14.00 -12.11
N ASN A 59 -20.88 14.05 -10.80
CA ASN A 59 -21.46 15.12 -9.98
C ASN A 59 -20.85 16.49 -10.26
N MET A 60 -19.53 16.55 -10.40
CA MET A 60 -18.83 17.78 -10.75
C MET A 60 -19.25 18.32 -12.13
N GLN A 61 -19.41 17.44 -13.11
CA GLN A 61 -19.81 17.83 -14.46
C GLN A 61 -21.27 18.31 -14.48
N MET A 62 -22.16 17.65 -13.76
CA MET A 62 -23.55 18.06 -13.60
C MET A 62 -23.66 19.44 -12.94
N THR A 63 -22.92 19.68 -11.85
CA THR A 63 -22.88 20.99 -11.18
C THR A 63 -22.40 22.09 -12.13
N TYR A 64 -21.40 21.79 -12.95
CA TYR A 64 -20.91 22.73 -13.96
C TYR A 64 -21.97 23.02 -15.04
N LEU A 65 -22.68 22.01 -15.55
CA LEU A 65 -23.77 22.18 -16.52
C LEU A 65 -24.93 22.99 -15.94
N ALA A 66 -25.28 22.78 -14.68
CA ALA A 66 -26.29 23.57 -13.98
C ALA A 66 -25.93 25.06 -13.95
N ARG A 67 -24.68 25.39 -13.56
CA ARG A 67 -24.17 26.79 -13.60
C ARG A 67 -24.18 27.39 -14.98
N LEU A 68 -23.83 26.60 -16.01
CA LEU A 68 -23.91 27.05 -17.41
C LEU A 68 -25.34 27.32 -17.84
N TYR A 69 -26.29 26.48 -17.48
CA TYR A 69 -27.69 26.69 -17.74
C TYR A 69 -28.19 27.97 -17.05
N GLN A 70 -27.83 28.21 -15.79
CA GLN A 70 -28.25 29.44 -15.10
C GLN A 70 -27.72 30.69 -15.77
N ALA A 71 -26.48 30.64 -16.29
CA ALA A 71 -25.87 31.78 -16.99
C ALA A 71 -26.38 32.03 -18.42
N THR A 72 -26.77 30.96 -19.14
CA THR A 72 -27.05 31.04 -20.58
C THR A 72 -28.49 30.71 -20.98
N LYS A 73 -29.22 30.04 -20.11
CA LYS A 73 -30.55 29.46 -20.34
C LYS A 73 -30.61 28.50 -21.57
N SER A 74 -29.45 27.96 -21.97
CA SER A 74 -29.34 27.10 -23.14
C SER A 74 -29.99 25.72 -22.89
N LYS A 75 -30.94 25.37 -23.76
CA LYS A 75 -31.63 24.07 -23.74
C LYS A 75 -30.65 22.90 -23.75
N LYS A 76 -29.55 23.01 -24.46
CA LYS A 76 -28.48 21.99 -24.56
C LYS A 76 -27.92 21.60 -23.19
N TYR A 77 -27.60 22.57 -22.33
CA TYR A 77 -27.04 22.31 -21.00
C TYR A 77 -28.08 21.68 -20.06
N ARG A 78 -29.33 22.10 -20.20
CA ARG A 78 -30.45 21.51 -19.48
C ARG A 78 -30.63 20.04 -19.84
N GLU A 79 -30.63 19.70 -21.13
CA GLU A 79 -30.79 18.33 -21.63
C GLU A 79 -29.67 17.43 -21.12
N ALA A 80 -28.39 17.86 -21.24
CA ALA A 80 -27.24 17.12 -20.74
C ALA A 80 -27.30 16.93 -19.21
N PHE A 81 -27.72 17.94 -18.47
CA PHE A 81 -27.93 17.85 -17.03
C PHE A 81 -29.02 16.84 -16.67
N CYS A 82 -30.19 16.90 -17.33
CA CYS A 82 -31.29 15.97 -17.08
C CYS A 82 -30.89 14.50 -17.40
N GLN A 83 -30.11 14.28 -18.46
CA GLN A 83 -29.53 12.96 -18.75
C GLN A 83 -28.62 12.48 -17.62
N GLY A 84 -27.82 13.38 -17.01
CA GLY A 84 -27.03 13.08 -15.82
C GLY A 84 -27.89 12.68 -14.63
N VAL A 85 -29.02 13.37 -14.40
CA VAL A 85 -29.96 13.00 -13.32
C VAL A 85 -30.56 11.61 -13.56
N GLU A 86 -31.00 11.33 -14.77
CA GLU A 86 -31.53 9.98 -15.10
C GLU A 86 -30.43 8.91 -14.98
N TYR A 87 -29.18 9.23 -15.31
CA TYR A 87 -28.06 8.34 -15.03
C TYR A 87 -27.92 8.03 -13.53
N LEU A 88 -27.91 9.05 -12.65
CA LEU A 88 -27.85 8.84 -11.20
C LEU A 88 -29.00 7.96 -10.70
N LEU A 89 -30.22 8.22 -11.18
CA LEU A 89 -31.41 7.43 -10.83
C LEU A 89 -31.32 5.98 -11.31
N SER A 90 -30.76 5.73 -12.50
CA SER A 90 -30.62 4.40 -13.08
C SER A 90 -29.62 3.50 -12.36
N GLY A 91 -28.70 4.09 -11.59
CA GLY A 91 -27.71 3.34 -10.81
C GLY A 91 -28.20 2.86 -9.47
N GLN A 92 -29.36 3.34 -8.99
CA GLN A 92 -29.88 2.97 -7.69
C GLN A 92 -30.44 1.55 -7.70
N TYR A 93 -29.98 0.73 -6.77
CA TYR A 93 -30.56 -0.59 -6.49
C TYR A 93 -31.96 -0.47 -5.87
N ASP A 94 -32.76 -1.52 -5.96
CA ASP A 94 -34.10 -1.57 -5.34
C ASP A 94 -34.04 -1.34 -3.82
N ASN A 95 -32.96 -1.71 -3.17
CA ASN A 95 -32.73 -1.47 -1.75
C ASN A 95 -32.29 -0.05 -1.38
N GLY A 96 -32.10 0.84 -2.38
CA GLY A 96 -31.74 2.23 -2.19
C GLY A 96 -30.24 2.56 -2.31
N GLY A 97 -29.36 1.56 -2.39
CA GLY A 97 -27.90 1.76 -2.51
C GLY A 97 -27.46 2.07 -3.93
N TRP A 98 -26.23 2.53 -4.11
CA TRP A 98 -25.56 2.72 -5.41
C TRP A 98 -24.24 1.97 -5.47
N PRO A 99 -23.91 1.36 -6.63
CA PRO A 99 -22.60 0.81 -6.91
C PRO A 99 -21.59 1.92 -7.26
N GLN A 100 -20.32 1.56 -7.34
CA GLN A 100 -19.25 2.50 -7.73
C GLN A 100 -19.31 2.90 -9.21
N PHE A 101 -19.64 1.95 -10.08
CA PHE A 101 -19.79 2.13 -11.52
C PHE A 101 -21.12 1.50 -11.99
N TRP A 102 -21.74 2.05 -13.00
CA TRP A 102 -22.87 1.42 -13.68
C TRP A 102 -23.04 1.96 -15.12
N PRO A 103 -23.53 1.12 -16.07
CA PRO A 103 -23.85 -0.29 -15.90
C PRO A 103 -22.64 -1.25 -15.93
N GLY A 104 -21.42 -0.77 -16.15
CA GLY A 104 -20.19 -1.54 -16.34
C GLY A 104 -19.52 -2.06 -15.06
N MET A 105 -20.27 -2.58 -14.10
CA MET A 105 -19.75 -3.06 -12.81
C MET A 105 -18.92 -4.33 -12.93
N ARG A 106 -17.76 -4.37 -12.23
CA ARG A 106 -16.88 -5.55 -12.15
C ARG A 106 -16.38 -5.77 -10.72
N GLY A 107 -16.29 -7.04 -10.30
CA GLY A 107 -15.76 -7.41 -8.99
C GLY A 107 -16.45 -6.65 -7.85
N TYR A 108 -15.68 -6.03 -6.97
CA TYR A 108 -16.18 -5.28 -5.81
C TYR A 108 -17.04 -4.05 -6.18
N GLN A 109 -16.97 -3.57 -7.40
CA GLN A 109 -17.73 -2.40 -7.87
C GLN A 109 -19.26 -2.58 -7.81
N VAL A 110 -19.72 -3.83 -7.64
CA VAL A 110 -21.15 -4.15 -7.49
C VAL A 110 -21.71 -3.85 -6.09
N HIS A 111 -20.83 -3.59 -5.12
CA HIS A 111 -21.26 -3.32 -3.76
C HIS A 111 -21.79 -1.89 -3.59
N ILE A 112 -22.64 -1.69 -2.57
CA ILE A 112 -23.05 -0.36 -2.13
C ILE A 112 -21.79 0.38 -1.71
N THR A 113 -21.49 1.55 -2.31
CA THR A 113 -20.19 2.19 -2.20
C THR A 113 -20.26 3.55 -1.52
N PHE A 114 -19.73 3.64 -0.32
CA PHE A 114 -19.49 4.91 0.40
C PHE A 114 -18.09 5.45 0.17
N ASN A 115 -17.16 4.63 -0.33
CA ASN A 115 -15.78 5.04 -0.60
C ASN A 115 -15.71 6.31 -1.45
N ASP A 116 -14.79 7.21 -1.08
CA ASP A 116 -14.58 8.51 -1.71
C ASP A 116 -15.89 9.32 -1.85
N ASP A 117 -16.80 9.15 -0.89
CA ASP A 117 -18.10 9.84 -0.76
C ASP A 117 -19.06 9.60 -1.95
N ALA A 118 -18.85 8.58 -2.78
CA ALA A 118 -19.57 8.37 -4.05
C ALA A 118 -21.10 8.38 -3.88
N MET A 119 -21.63 7.57 -2.96
CA MET A 119 -23.07 7.52 -2.69
C MET A 119 -23.57 8.79 -2.00
N VAL A 120 -22.82 9.34 -1.04
CA VAL A 120 -23.19 10.56 -0.31
C VAL A 120 -23.30 11.74 -1.26
N ASN A 121 -22.32 11.97 -2.11
CA ASN A 121 -22.34 13.05 -3.11
C ASN A 121 -23.50 12.89 -4.09
N THR A 122 -23.82 11.66 -4.50
CA THR A 122 -24.99 11.37 -5.35
C THR A 122 -26.31 11.74 -4.64
N MET A 123 -26.45 11.34 -3.40
CA MET A 123 -27.64 11.60 -2.59
C MET A 123 -27.81 13.11 -2.31
N GLU A 124 -26.74 13.80 -1.93
CA GLU A 124 -26.75 15.26 -1.70
C GLU A 124 -27.17 16.00 -2.97
N MET A 125 -26.65 15.61 -4.13
CA MET A 125 -27.07 16.20 -5.40
C MET A 125 -28.55 15.97 -5.70
N LEU A 126 -29.09 14.77 -5.52
CA LEU A 126 -30.50 14.47 -5.74
C LEU A 126 -31.41 15.22 -4.78
N ARG A 127 -31.02 15.36 -3.50
CA ARG A 127 -31.69 16.21 -2.52
C ARG A 127 -31.71 17.67 -2.93
N ASP A 128 -30.56 18.21 -3.30
CA ASP A 128 -30.40 19.62 -3.67
C ASP A 128 -31.14 19.99 -4.96
N ILE A 129 -31.25 19.04 -5.92
CA ILE A 129 -32.12 19.17 -7.09
C ILE A 129 -33.60 19.25 -6.67
N TYR A 130 -34.07 18.41 -5.75
CA TYR A 130 -35.43 18.45 -5.24
C TYR A 130 -35.73 19.76 -4.51
N LEU A 131 -34.81 20.22 -3.63
CA LEU A 131 -34.91 21.45 -2.87
C LEU A 131 -34.71 22.71 -3.72
N GLN A 132 -34.36 22.55 -4.98
CA GLN A 132 -34.00 23.63 -5.91
C GLN A 132 -32.96 24.59 -5.30
N LYS A 133 -31.95 24.06 -4.59
CA LYS A 133 -30.80 24.86 -4.17
C LYS A 133 -29.98 25.30 -5.38
N ALA A 134 -29.54 26.55 -5.39
CA ALA A 134 -28.65 27.03 -6.47
C ALA A 134 -27.37 26.15 -6.55
N PRO A 135 -26.93 25.75 -7.75
CA PRO A 135 -27.39 26.18 -9.09
C PRO A 135 -28.49 25.29 -9.70
N PHE A 136 -29.16 24.42 -8.93
CA PHE A 136 -30.16 23.44 -9.41
C PHE A 136 -31.59 24.00 -9.45
N ASP A 137 -31.73 25.27 -9.25
CA ASP A 137 -33.01 26.00 -9.15
C ASP A 137 -33.65 26.35 -10.51
N GLY A 138 -34.83 26.98 -10.44
CA GLY A 138 -35.55 27.49 -11.59
C GLY A 138 -36.09 26.39 -12.51
N LYS A 139 -35.94 26.60 -13.83
CA LYS A 139 -36.47 25.69 -14.86
C LYS A 139 -35.46 24.62 -15.32
N LEU A 140 -34.42 24.37 -14.54
CA LEU A 140 -33.38 23.34 -14.89
C LEU A 140 -34.00 21.94 -14.97
N THR A 141 -34.84 21.59 -13.99
CA THR A 141 -35.58 20.31 -13.94
C THR A 141 -37.08 20.55 -13.88
N ASP A 142 -37.86 19.59 -14.33
CA ASP A 142 -39.30 19.59 -14.14
C ASP A 142 -39.73 18.97 -12.78
N LYS A 143 -40.99 19.08 -12.44
CA LYS A 143 -41.56 18.58 -11.18
C LYS A 143 -41.44 17.04 -11.08
N ALA A 144 -41.63 16.32 -12.18
CA ALA A 144 -41.58 14.87 -12.18
C ALA A 144 -40.17 14.35 -11.86
N LEU A 145 -39.15 14.93 -12.49
CA LEU A 145 -37.75 14.57 -12.23
C LEU A 145 -37.31 14.89 -10.78
N ARG A 146 -37.76 16.04 -10.25
CA ARG A 146 -37.51 16.37 -8.82
C ARG A 146 -38.16 15.39 -7.86
N GLN A 147 -39.37 14.90 -8.17
CA GLN A 147 -40.05 13.87 -7.36
C GLN A 147 -39.32 12.53 -7.41
N LYS A 148 -38.78 12.14 -8.57
CA LYS A 148 -37.91 10.96 -8.68
C LYS A 148 -36.65 11.13 -7.81
N ALA A 149 -36.03 12.31 -7.85
CA ALA A 149 -34.80 12.60 -7.10
C ALA A 149 -34.99 12.46 -5.58
N ILE A 150 -36.06 13.06 -5.02
CA ILE A 150 -36.30 12.94 -3.55
C ILE A 150 -36.71 11.52 -3.13
N LYS A 151 -37.44 10.81 -3.97
CA LYS A 151 -37.78 9.40 -3.72
C LYS A 151 -36.52 8.54 -3.67
N ALA A 152 -35.57 8.76 -4.59
CA ALA A 152 -34.29 8.08 -4.60
C ALA A 152 -33.44 8.44 -3.37
N PHE A 153 -33.39 9.72 -2.98
CA PHE A 153 -32.72 10.15 -1.74
C PHE A 153 -33.27 9.44 -0.51
N ASN A 154 -34.60 9.40 -0.35
CA ASN A 154 -35.23 8.76 0.82
C ASN A 154 -34.93 7.25 0.88
N LYS A 155 -34.99 6.55 -0.25
CA LYS A 155 -34.55 5.14 -0.35
C LYS A 155 -33.06 4.97 0.04
N GLY A 156 -32.21 5.91 -0.38
CA GLY A 156 -30.81 5.93 -0.01
C GLY A 156 -30.60 6.07 1.50
N VAL A 157 -31.38 6.91 2.16
CA VAL A 157 -31.35 7.03 3.64
C VAL A 157 -31.72 5.70 4.32
N GLU A 158 -32.80 5.05 3.87
CA GLU A 158 -33.17 3.72 4.39
C GLU A 158 -32.04 2.69 4.20
N CYS A 159 -31.38 2.72 3.05
CA CYS A 159 -30.23 1.85 2.77
C CYS A 159 -29.05 2.14 3.73
N ILE A 160 -28.72 3.40 3.94
CA ILE A 160 -27.68 3.82 4.87
C ILE A 160 -27.96 3.30 6.28
N LEU A 161 -29.20 3.42 6.76
CA LEU A 161 -29.57 2.93 8.10
C LEU A 161 -29.41 1.40 8.21
N LYS A 162 -29.72 0.65 7.14
CA LYS A 162 -29.51 -0.81 7.09
C LYS A 162 -28.04 -1.21 7.02
N CYS A 163 -27.19 -0.41 6.38
CA CYS A 163 -25.74 -0.63 6.29
C CYS A 163 -24.99 -0.29 7.58
N GLN A 164 -25.60 0.44 8.50
CA GLN A 164 -24.89 0.84 9.73
C GLN A 164 -24.48 -0.38 10.55
N ILE A 165 -23.19 -0.49 10.84
CA ILE A 165 -22.65 -1.63 11.59
C ILE A 165 -23.14 -1.54 13.05
N VAL A 166 -23.70 -2.64 13.54
CA VAL A 166 -24.16 -2.76 14.92
C VAL A 166 -23.20 -3.68 15.67
N LYS A 167 -22.64 -3.19 16.78
CA LYS A 167 -21.78 -3.97 17.67
C LYS A 167 -22.39 -3.98 19.07
N ASP A 168 -22.56 -5.15 19.66
CA ASP A 168 -23.15 -5.35 20.99
C ASP A 168 -24.51 -4.63 21.15
N GLY A 169 -25.35 -4.70 20.10
CA GLY A 169 -26.67 -4.06 20.04
C GLY A 169 -26.66 -2.54 19.86
N LYS A 170 -25.50 -1.92 19.72
CA LYS A 170 -25.34 -0.46 19.54
C LYS A 170 -24.94 -0.13 18.10
N PRO A 171 -25.62 0.83 17.45
CA PRO A 171 -25.19 1.33 16.16
C PRO A 171 -23.85 2.03 16.29
N THR A 172 -22.99 1.84 15.28
CA THR A 172 -21.65 2.42 15.22
C THR A 172 -21.49 3.25 13.94
N VAL A 173 -20.47 3.00 13.14
CA VAL A 173 -20.21 3.65 11.86
C VAL A 173 -20.34 2.66 10.71
N TRP A 174 -20.00 3.06 9.50
CA TRP A 174 -20.13 2.27 8.29
C TRP A 174 -18.78 1.79 7.77
N CYS A 175 -18.80 0.73 6.98
CA CYS A 175 -17.70 0.35 6.11
C CYS A 175 -17.71 1.23 4.84
N GLN A 176 -16.60 1.32 4.15
CA GLN A 176 -16.53 2.01 2.87
C GLN A 176 -17.37 1.33 1.78
N GLN A 177 -17.62 0.03 1.90
CA GLN A 177 -18.51 -0.73 1.01
C GLN A 177 -19.30 -1.76 1.78
N HIS A 178 -20.54 -2.00 1.30
CA HIS A 178 -21.45 -2.97 1.86
C HIS A 178 -22.06 -3.87 0.78
N ASP A 179 -22.30 -5.10 1.14
CA ASP A 179 -22.95 -6.06 0.25
C ASP A 179 -24.32 -5.53 -0.19
N ARG A 180 -24.60 -5.62 -1.49
CA ARG A 180 -25.84 -5.12 -2.07
C ARG A 180 -27.08 -5.93 -1.71
N VAL A 181 -26.94 -7.08 -1.05
CA VAL A 181 -28.06 -7.95 -0.66
C VAL A 181 -28.16 -8.05 0.86
N THR A 182 -27.03 -8.33 1.54
CA THR A 182 -27.01 -8.57 2.99
C THR A 182 -26.74 -7.31 3.80
N PHE A 183 -26.28 -6.22 3.19
CA PHE A 183 -25.84 -4.97 3.82
C PHE A 183 -24.59 -5.12 4.72
N GLU A 184 -23.95 -6.27 4.75
CA GLU A 184 -22.74 -6.52 5.52
C GLU A 184 -21.52 -5.78 4.94
N PRO A 185 -20.55 -5.41 5.78
CA PRO A 185 -19.27 -4.84 5.33
C PRO A 185 -18.57 -5.72 4.30
N ARG A 186 -18.05 -5.12 3.22
CA ARG A 186 -17.32 -5.81 2.16
C ARG A 186 -15.98 -5.13 1.87
N PRO A 187 -14.96 -5.92 1.49
CA PRO A 187 -13.70 -5.36 1.02
C PRO A 187 -13.86 -4.78 -0.39
N ALA A 188 -12.94 -3.88 -0.75
CA ALA A 188 -12.82 -3.37 -2.12
C ALA A 188 -11.49 -3.80 -2.75
N ARG A 189 -10.55 -2.85 -2.91
CA ARG A 189 -9.18 -3.18 -3.34
C ARG A 189 -8.47 -4.00 -2.27
N ALA A 190 -7.43 -4.74 -2.64
CA ALA A 190 -6.73 -5.62 -1.72
C ALA A 190 -6.37 -4.99 -0.35
N PHE A 191 -6.05 -3.69 -0.33
CA PHE A 191 -5.71 -2.95 0.89
C PHE A 191 -6.90 -2.27 1.58
N GLU A 192 -8.12 -2.43 1.08
CA GLU A 192 -9.36 -1.88 1.62
C GLU A 192 -10.23 -3.01 2.16
N LEU A 193 -9.86 -3.50 3.32
CA LEU A 193 -10.54 -4.62 3.98
C LEU A 193 -11.88 -4.18 4.59
N SER A 194 -12.77 -5.15 4.83
CA SER A 194 -14.00 -4.92 5.62
C SER A 194 -13.65 -4.32 6.98
N SER A 195 -14.20 -3.16 7.32
CA SER A 195 -13.75 -2.37 8.46
C SER A 195 -14.79 -1.34 8.90
N TYR A 196 -14.61 -0.76 10.08
CA TYR A 196 -15.19 0.54 10.40
C TYR A 196 -14.39 1.62 9.68
N SER A 197 -15.04 2.45 8.84
CA SER A 197 -14.38 3.51 8.08
C SER A 197 -14.73 4.88 8.63
N SER A 198 -13.73 5.61 9.14
CA SER A 198 -13.97 6.89 9.81
C SER A 198 -14.34 8.03 8.86
N ASN A 199 -13.60 8.18 7.77
CA ASN A 199 -13.77 9.31 6.85
C ASN A 199 -15.13 9.29 6.15
N GLU A 200 -15.49 8.17 5.56
CA GLU A 200 -16.73 7.96 4.84
C GLU A 200 -17.93 8.09 5.78
N SER A 201 -17.81 7.53 6.98
CA SER A 201 -18.87 7.64 8.01
C SER A 201 -19.11 9.07 8.49
N ALA A 202 -18.07 9.89 8.60
CA ALA A 202 -18.21 11.29 8.96
C ALA A 202 -19.04 12.05 7.92
N ARG A 203 -18.85 11.77 6.64
CA ARG A 203 -19.64 12.37 5.55
C ARG A 203 -21.10 11.88 5.58
N ILE A 204 -21.33 10.60 5.84
CA ILE A 204 -22.68 10.05 6.02
C ILE A 204 -23.40 10.78 7.17
N VAL A 205 -22.75 10.89 8.33
CA VAL A 205 -23.35 11.56 9.50
C VAL A 205 -23.65 13.03 9.21
N ALA A 206 -22.75 13.76 8.55
CA ALA A 206 -22.98 15.15 8.18
C ALA A 206 -24.20 15.30 7.26
N MET A 207 -24.35 14.44 6.26
CA MET A 207 -25.52 14.43 5.37
C MET A 207 -26.82 14.11 6.13
N LEU A 208 -26.80 13.12 7.04
CA LEU A 208 -27.97 12.76 7.86
C LEU A 208 -28.40 13.92 8.78
N MET A 209 -27.44 14.70 9.34
CA MET A 209 -27.73 15.88 10.15
C MET A 209 -28.41 17.02 9.35
N GLU A 210 -28.29 17.07 8.05
CA GLU A 210 -28.97 18.03 7.21
C GLU A 210 -30.45 17.69 6.93
N ILE A 211 -30.91 16.49 7.30
CA ILE A 211 -32.32 16.08 7.12
C ILE A 211 -33.21 16.84 8.14
N PRO A 212 -34.19 17.62 7.66
CA PRO A 212 -35.10 18.33 8.56
C PRO A 212 -36.07 17.35 9.25
N ASN A 213 -36.36 17.59 10.53
CA ASN A 213 -37.25 16.76 11.34
C ASN A 213 -36.91 15.24 11.25
N PRO A 214 -35.67 14.85 11.61
CA PRO A 214 -35.20 13.48 11.45
C PRO A 214 -36.03 12.50 12.32
N SER A 215 -36.25 11.30 11.77
CA SER A 215 -36.90 10.21 12.53
C SER A 215 -36.04 9.75 13.71
N GLU A 216 -36.63 9.03 14.68
CA GLU A 216 -35.87 8.48 15.80
C GLU A 216 -34.80 7.48 15.35
N GLU A 217 -35.00 6.79 14.23
CA GLU A 217 -33.99 5.90 13.64
C GLU A 217 -32.77 6.69 13.16
N ILE A 218 -32.99 7.82 12.45
CA ILE A 218 -31.90 8.71 12.02
C ILE A 218 -31.16 9.30 13.21
N LYS A 219 -31.91 9.77 14.23
CA LYS A 219 -31.31 10.32 15.47
C LYS A 219 -30.44 9.27 16.17
N ARG A 220 -30.96 8.04 16.30
CA ARG A 220 -30.22 6.92 16.89
C ARG A 220 -28.96 6.57 16.09
N ALA A 221 -29.04 6.59 14.78
CA ALA A 221 -27.92 6.34 13.90
C ALA A 221 -26.81 7.41 14.07
N ILE A 222 -27.19 8.68 14.10
CA ILE A 222 -26.26 9.78 14.33
C ILE A 222 -25.61 9.68 15.72
N ARG A 223 -26.39 9.46 16.79
CA ARG A 223 -25.84 9.30 18.15
C ARG A 223 -24.86 8.14 18.24
N GLY A 224 -25.21 7.00 17.66
CA GLY A 224 -24.32 5.83 17.65
C GLY A 224 -22.99 6.10 16.98
N ALA A 225 -23.03 6.73 15.82
CA ALA A 225 -21.81 7.12 15.11
C ALA A 225 -20.99 8.16 15.87
N MET A 226 -21.61 9.19 16.41
CA MET A 226 -20.91 10.21 17.18
C MET A 226 -20.27 9.63 18.45
N GLN A 227 -20.96 8.71 19.14
CA GLN A 227 -20.40 8.00 20.28
C GLN A 227 -19.18 7.15 19.86
N TRP A 228 -19.27 6.48 18.70
CA TRP A 228 -18.16 5.71 18.18
C TRP A 228 -16.95 6.61 17.87
N PHE A 229 -17.16 7.75 17.19
CA PHE A 229 -16.07 8.70 16.88
C PHE A 229 -15.40 9.21 18.15
N ASP A 230 -16.18 9.57 19.18
CA ASP A 230 -15.61 10.05 20.44
C ASP A 230 -14.89 8.94 21.21
N THR A 231 -15.37 7.71 21.08
CA THR A 231 -14.74 6.55 21.72
C THR A 231 -13.40 6.20 21.08
N TYR A 232 -13.30 6.23 19.76
CA TYR A 232 -12.15 5.70 19.02
C TYR A 232 -11.24 6.78 18.40
N LYS A 233 -11.42 8.04 18.74
CA LYS A 233 -10.45 9.10 18.41
C LYS A 233 -9.10 8.83 19.08
N LEU A 234 -8.02 9.30 18.44
CA LEU A 234 -6.65 9.18 18.90
C LEU A 234 -6.10 10.58 19.22
N THR A 235 -5.66 10.80 20.44
CA THR A 235 -5.17 12.09 20.95
C THR A 235 -3.66 12.06 21.20
N GLY A 236 -3.02 13.22 21.27
CA GLY A 236 -1.58 13.33 21.50
C GLY A 236 -0.73 12.74 20.37
N LEU A 237 -1.24 12.73 19.14
CA LEU A 237 -0.59 12.18 17.95
C LEU A 237 -0.67 13.15 16.78
N LYS A 238 0.33 13.10 15.88
CA LYS A 238 0.29 13.76 14.57
C LYS A 238 0.85 12.89 13.47
N VAL A 239 0.41 13.16 12.24
CA VAL A 239 0.97 12.58 11.02
C VAL A 239 2.08 13.50 10.51
N VAL A 240 3.31 12.99 10.46
CA VAL A 240 4.47 13.70 9.91
C VAL A 240 4.78 13.13 8.53
N ARG A 241 4.97 14.03 7.56
CA ARG A 241 5.41 13.68 6.20
C ARG A 241 6.74 14.37 5.94
N LYS A 242 7.78 13.59 5.68
CA LYS A 242 9.12 14.06 5.34
C LYS A 242 9.42 13.75 3.88
N GLY A 243 10.17 14.62 3.21
CA GLY A 243 10.53 14.51 1.80
C GLY A 243 9.46 15.06 0.84
N GLU A 244 9.86 15.30 -0.40
CA GLU A 244 9.02 15.88 -1.45
C GLU A 244 7.93 14.91 -1.90
N PHE A 245 6.80 15.46 -2.37
CA PHE A 245 5.72 14.67 -2.95
C PHE A 245 6.20 13.93 -4.20
N GLY A 246 5.94 12.62 -4.27
CA GLY A 246 6.40 11.77 -5.37
C GLY A 246 7.83 11.24 -5.22
N SER A 247 8.61 11.74 -4.26
CA SER A 247 9.94 11.22 -3.98
C SER A 247 9.88 9.81 -3.40
N PRO A 248 10.73 8.87 -3.83
CA PRO A 248 10.86 7.55 -3.21
C PRO A 248 11.36 7.61 -1.76
N PHE A 249 11.96 8.75 -1.36
CA PHE A 249 12.43 9.00 0.00
C PHE A 249 11.38 9.66 0.90
N ARG A 250 10.17 9.90 0.38
CA ARG A 250 9.09 10.43 1.20
C ARG A 250 8.66 9.39 2.22
N THR A 251 8.58 9.81 3.49
CA THR A 251 8.05 8.98 4.58
C THR A 251 6.80 9.62 5.18
N THR A 252 5.87 8.79 5.60
CA THR A 252 4.68 9.19 6.38
C THR A 252 4.71 8.39 7.68
N GLU A 253 4.71 9.08 8.79
CA GLU A 253 4.84 8.51 10.14
C GLU A 253 3.73 9.03 11.04
N LEU A 254 3.28 8.19 11.96
CA LEU A 254 2.42 8.60 13.08
C LEU A 254 3.30 8.74 14.32
N VAL A 255 3.42 9.96 14.84
CA VAL A 255 4.31 10.26 15.96
C VAL A 255 3.55 10.83 17.15
N LYS A 256 4.09 10.67 18.35
CA LYS A 256 3.56 11.33 19.56
C LYS A 256 3.75 12.84 19.44
N ASP A 257 2.71 13.57 19.80
CA ASP A 257 2.70 15.03 19.90
C ASP A 257 1.76 15.44 21.03
N PRO A 258 2.29 15.61 22.25
CA PRO A 258 1.50 16.02 23.40
C PRO A 258 0.77 17.37 23.22
N ASP A 259 1.30 18.21 22.32
CA ASP A 259 0.74 19.54 22.04
C ASP A 259 -0.31 19.51 20.92
N ALA A 260 -0.64 18.34 20.37
CA ALA A 260 -1.66 18.20 19.34
C ALA A 260 -3.03 18.56 19.89
N THR A 261 -3.65 19.59 19.34
CA THR A 261 -4.97 20.10 19.76
C THR A 261 -6.14 19.45 19.05
N THR A 262 -5.89 18.74 17.95
CA THR A 262 -6.93 18.07 17.16
C THR A 262 -6.67 16.57 17.15
N PRO A 263 -7.65 15.74 17.52
CA PRO A 263 -7.51 14.31 17.48
C PRO A 263 -7.46 13.79 16.04
N LEU A 264 -6.87 12.62 15.88
CA LEU A 264 -6.85 11.87 14.64
C LEU A 264 -7.81 10.68 14.72
N TRP A 265 -8.19 10.18 13.56
CA TRP A 265 -8.81 8.87 13.38
C TRP A 265 -8.01 8.08 12.35
N ALA A 266 -7.86 6.77 12.58
CA ALA A 266 -7.44 5.88 11.53
C ALA A 266 -8.55 5.82 10.46
N ARG A 267 -8.19 5.68 9.19
CA ARG A 267 -9.19 5.48 8.15
C ARG A 267 -9.98 4.20 8.39
N TYR A 268 -9.30 3.13 8.84
CA TYR A 268 -9.87 1.81 9.06
C TYR A 268 -9.59 1.27 10.46
N TYR A 269 -10.61 0.65 11.04
CA TYR A 269 -10.54 -0.11 12.28
C TYR A 269 -11.10 -1.51 12.02
N ASP A 270 -10.46 -2.56 12.54
CA ASP A 270 -10.93 -3.93 12.36
C ASP A 270 -12.29 -4.16 13.03
N LEU A 271 -13.09 -5.09 12.46
CA LEU A 271 -14.46 -5.33 12.91
C LEU A 271 -14.54 -6.07 14.24
N GLU A 272 -13.51 -6.80 14.61
CA GLU A 272 -13.51 -7.64 15.83
C GLU A 272 -13.15 -6.82 17.07
N HIS A 273 -12.01 -6.13 17.05
CA HIS A 273 -11.49 -5.43 18.23
C HIS A 273 -11.61 -3.91 18.14
N CYS A 274 -12.01 -3.39 16.98
CA CYS A 274 -12.04 -1.95 16.70
C CYS A 274 -10.66 -1.27 16.90
N GLU A 275 -9.59 -1.99 16.52
CA GLU A 275 -8.24 -1.46 16.53
C GLU A 275 -7.85 -0.90 15.15
N PRO A 276 -7.11 0.22 15.10
CA PRO A 276 -6.60 0.77 13.86
C PRO A 276 -5.72 -0.22 13.11
N PHE A 277 -5.84 -0.26 11.79
CA PHE A 277 -4.93 -1.00 10.93
C PHE A 277 -4.59 -0.23 9.67
N VAL A 278 -3.49 -0.64 9.05
CA VAL A 278 -3.06 -0.24 7.72
C VAL A 278 -2.87 -1.50 6.89
N CYS A 279 -2.93 -1.40 5.57
CA CYS A 279 -2.84 -2.57 4.71
C CYS A 279 -2.10 -2.23 3.42
N ASP A 280 -1.29 -3.16 2.93
CA ASP A 280 -0.64 -3.07 1.63
C ASP A 280 -1.47 -3.79 0.55
N ARG A 281 -0.97 -3.80 -0.68
CA ARG A 281 -1.59 -4.49 -1.82
C ARG A 281 -1.65 -6.01 -1.69
N ASP A 282 -0.95 -6.57 -0.71
CA ASP A 282 -1.01 -8.00 -0.35
C ASP A 282 -2.26 -8.39 0.45
N GLY A 283 -3.06 -7.42 0.88
CA GLY A 283 -4.28 -7.67 1.65
C GLY A 283 -4.06 -8.09 3.10
N VAL A 284 -2.85 -7.97 3.61
CA VAL A 284 -2.53 -8.32 5.00
C VAL A 284 -2.66 -7.10 5.90
N PRO A 285 -3.57 -7.13 6.90
CA PRO A 285 -3.70 -6.03 7.84
C PRO A 285 -2.47 -5.93 8.76
N ARG A 286 -1.96 -4.72 8.92
CA ARG A 286 -0.81 -4.39 9.76
C ARG A 286 -1.14 -3.27 10.72
N ARG A 287 -0.36 -3.12 11.77
CA ARG A 287 -0.63 -2.12 12.81
C ARG A 287 0.10 -0.81 12.60
N HIS A 288 1.21 -0.82 11.84
CA HIS A 288 2.09 0.33 11.71
C HIS A 288 2.28 0.76 10.25
N LEU A 289 2.38 2.07 10.03
CA LEU A 289 2.65 2.64 8.70
C LEU A 289 3.97 2.13 8.09
N TRP A 290 4.98 1.86 8.90
CA TRP A 290 6.27 1.37 8.41
C TRP A 290 6.23 -0.08 7.91
N GLU A 291 5.23 -0.87 8.31
CA GLU A 291 5.05 -2.26 7.86
C GLU A 291 4.49 -2.35 6.43
N ILE A 292 4.05 -1.25 5.85
CA ILE A 292 3.49 -1.20 4.49
C ILE A 292 4.42 -0.44 3.55
N GLY A 293 4.38 -0.80 2.26
CA GLY A 293 5.23 -0.23 1.23
C GLY A 293 5.09 1.27 1.05
N THR A 294 6.15 1.90 0.59
CA THR A 294 6.26 3.36 0.40
C THR A 294 5.10 3.93 -0.42
N GLU A 295 4.65 3.22 -1.45
CA GLU A 295 3.54 3.65 -2.31
C GLU A 295 2.24 3.75 -1.51
N ARG A 296 1.87 2.74 -0.71
CA ARG A 296 0.66 2.77 0.11
C ARG A 296 0.82 3.66 1.33
N ARG A 297 1.97 3.64 1.99
CA ARG A 297 2.26 4.48 3.15
C ARG A 297 2.13 5.96 2.84
N ASN A 298 2.63 6.41 1.71
CA ASN A 298 2.68 7.82 1.33
C ASN A 298 1.54 8.27 0.42
N GLY A 299 0.94 7.36 -0.34
CA GLY A 299 -0.11 7.66 -1.31
C GLY A 299 -1.53 7.50 -0.77
N TYR A 300 -1.71 7.17 0.52
CA TYR A 300 -3.01 6.94 1.12
C TYR A 300 -3.15 7.64 2.47
N SER A 301 -4.36 8.13 2.78
CA SER A 301 -4.62 8.85 4.03
C SER A 301 -5.05 7.89 5.12
N TRP A 302 -4.09 7.21 5.75
CA TRP A 302 -4.34 6.20 6.79
C TRP A 302 -4.81 6.80 8.12
N TYR A 303 -4.34 7.98 8.45
CA TYR A 303 -4.73 8.74 9.64
C TYR A 303 -5.00 10.18 9.26
N SER A 304 -6.07 10.77 9.76
CA SER A 304 -6.39 12.17 9.52
C SER A 304 -7.29 12.74 10.59
N ASP A 305 -7.35 14.06 10.64
CA ASP A 305 -8.25 14.87 11.47
C ASP A 305 -9.58 15.19 10.75
N ARG A 306 -9.78 14.66 9.55
CA ARG A 306 -10.95 14.98 8.70
C ARG A 306 -12.29 14.74 9.38
N THR A 307 -12.36 13.83 10.35
CA THR A 307 -13.59 13.53 11.11
C THR A 307 -13.97 14.64 12.09
N ALA A 308 -13.02 15.48 12.51
CA ALA A 308 -13.26 16.51 13.54
C ALA A 308 -14.37 17.51 13.18
N PHE A 309 -14.58 17.79 11.88
CA PHE A 309 -15.56 18.77 11.42
C PHE A 309 -17.02 18.46 11.81
N ILE A 310 -17.35 17.19 12.11
CA ILE A 310 -18.72 16.80 12.47
C ILE A 310 -19.10 17.20 13.89
N TYR A 311 -18.14 17.45 14.80
CA TYR A 311 -18.45 17.79 16.20
C TYR A 311 -19.24 19.10 16.34
N PRO A 312 -18.80 20.23 15.78
CA PRO A 312 -19.61 21.46 15.84
C PRO A 312 -20.93 21.36 15.06
N LEU A 313 -21.03 20.49 14.07
CA LEU A 313 -22.29 20.21 13.37
C LEU A 313 -23.24 19.45 14.26
N TYR A 314 -22.75 18.41 14.95
CA TYR A 314 -23.54 17.62 15.89
C TYR A 314 -24.08 18.45 17.04
N GLU A 315 -23.27 19.32 17.61
CA GLU A 315 -23.71 20.19 18.70
C GLU A 315 -24.93 21.02 18.30
N LYS A 316 -24.85 21.72 17.19
CA LYS A 316 -25.97 22.51 16.65
C LYS A 316 -27.19 21.67 16.30
N TRP A 317 -26.97 20.48 15.72
CA TRP A 317 -28.02 19.57 15.33
C TRP A 317 -28.71 18.97 16.55
N ALA A 318 -27.97 18.55 17.59
CA ALA A 318 -28.51 17.98 18.79
C ALA A 318 -29.35 18.99 19.59
N ASP A 319 -28.89 20.25 19.69
CA ASP A 319 -29.64 21.33 20.31
C ASP A 319 -30.99 21.58 19.62
N LYS A 320 -31.06 21.38 18.32
CA LYS A 320 -32.28 21.60 17.56
C LYS A 320 -33.24 20.41 17.53
N TYR A 321 -32.71 19.19 17.44
CA TYR A 321 -33.50 18.02 17.13
C TYR A 321 -33.46 16.87 18.14
N ASP A 322 -32.50 16.88 19.07
CA ASP A 322 -32.24 15.75 19.98
C ASP A 322 -31.71 16.17 21.36
N THR A 323 -32.20 17.30 21.90
CA THR A 323 -31.72 17.89 23.13
C THR A 323 -31.78 16.93 24.32
N ALA A 324 -32.86 16.12 24.42
CA ALA A 324 -33.04 15.17 25.52
C ALA A 324 -31.97 14.05 25.55
N ASN A 325 -31.38 13.71 24.39
CA ASN A 325 -30.40 12.65 24.28
C ASN A 325 -29.04 13.17 23.76
N LYS A 326 -28.81 14.48 23.87
CA LYS A 326 -27.55 15.10 23.46
C LYS A 326 -26.37 14.48 24.18
N LEU A 327 -25.39 14.00 23.42
CA LEU A 327 -24.15 13.46 23.99
C LEU A 327 -23.21 14.60 24.38
N ASN A 328 -22.53 14.44 25.50
CA ASN A 328 -21.46 15.35 25.92
C ASN A 328 -20.15 14.93 25.29
N LEU A 329 -19.85 15.46 24.09
CA LEU A 329 -18.69 15.12 23.28
C LEU A 329 -17.68 16.27 23.27
N SER A 330 -16.41 15.96 23.30
CA SER A 330 -15.36 16.97 23.21
C SER A 330 -14.16 16.46 22.41
N LEU A 331 -13.70 17.24 21.42
CA LEU A 331 -12.45 16.94 20.72
C LEU A 331 -11.25 16.86 21.66
N ASN A 332 -11.28 17.59 22.77
CA ASN A 332 -10.19 17.68 23.74
C ASN A 332 -10.28 16.63 24.86
N SER A 333 -11.32 15.79 24.90
CA SER A 333 -11.38 14.70 25.87
C SER A 333 -10.41 13.58 25.48
N PRO A 334 -9.87 12.82 26.46
CA PRO A 334 -8.91 11.74 26.19
C PRO A 334 -9.39 10.76 25.13
N GLY A 335 -8.53 10.43 24.17
CA GLY A 335 -8.80 9.46 23.10
C GLY A 335 -8.70 8.01 23.55
N ALA A 336 -9.03 7.09 22.65
CA ALA A 336 -8.98 5.64 22.91
C ALA A 336 -7.59 5.16 23.37
N ASN A 337 -6.54 5.76 22.83
CA ASN A 337 -5.16 5.49 23.20
C ASN A 337 -4.84 5.94 24.65
N GLU A 338 -5.31 7.08 25.08
CA GLU A 338 -5.09 7.58 26.43
C GLU A 338 -5.96 6.88 27.46
N ARG A 339 -7.16 6.44 27.07
CA ARG A 339 -8.08 5.67 27.93
C ARG A 339 -7.73 4.17 28.01
N GLY A 340 -6.68 3.72 27.32
CA GLY A 340 -6.27 2.32 27.31
C GLY A 340 -7.19 1.38 26.50
N ILE A 341 -8.15 1.92 25.72
CA ILE A 341 -9.02 1.14 24.83
C ILE A 341 -8.20 0.60 23.66
N ILE A 342 -7.29 1.43 23.12
CA ILE A 342 -6.33 1.05 22.10
C ILE A 342 -4.93 1.11 22.71
N ASN A 343 -4.18 0.02 22.63
CA ASN A 343 -2.82 -0.02 23.17
C ASN A 343 -1.83 0.64 22.19
N MET A 344 -1.54 1.93 22.43
CA MET A 344 -0.59 2.71 21.64
C MET A 344 0.86 2.57 22.10
N ASN A 345 1.17 1.78 23.14
CA ASN A 345 2.58 1.44 23.47
C ASN A 345 3.30 0.77 22.30
N ARG A 346 2.55 0.25 21.34
CA ARG A 346 3.01 -0.18 20.03
C ARG A 346 3.71 0.92 19.22
N PHE A 347 3.48 2.22 19.52
CA PHE A 347 4.10 3.36 18.80
C PHE A 347 5.27 4.01 19.56
N SER A 348 5.51 3.61 20.81
CA SER A 348 6.71 4.06 21.53
C SER A 348 7.92 3.24 21.09
N LYS A 349 9.11 3.85 21.11
CA LYS A 349 10.36 3.09 20.94
C LYS A 349 10.40 1.99 22.00
N PRO A 350 10.85 0.76 21.68
CA PRO A 350 11.04 -0.25 22.70
C PRO A 350 12.04 0.23 23.74
N GLU A 351 11.85 -0.16 24.97
CA GLU A 351 12.85 0.07 26.00
C GLU A 351 14.13 -0.71 25.69
N LEU A 352 15.27 -0.18 26.10
CA LEU A 352 16.55 -0.85 25.91
C LEU A 352 16.61 -2.23 26.58
N SER A 353 15.82 -2.42 27.63
CA SER A 353 15.63 -3.70 28.32
C SER A 353 15.01 -4.81 27.43
N CYS A 354 14.45 -4.45 26.28
CA CYS A 354 13.97 -5.44 25.32
C CYS A 354 15.08 -6.15 24.53
N PHE A 355 16.32 -5.61 24.58
CA PHE A 355 17.47 -6.19 23.89
C PHE A 355 18.34 -6.99 24.86
N ASP A 356 18.86 -8.12 24.36
CA ASP A 356 19.74 -9.01 25.14
C ASP A 356 21.19 -8.51 25.13
N ALA A 357 21.57 -7.71 24.11
CA ALA A 357 22.85 -7.03 24.02
C ALA A 357 22.70 -5.69 23.27
N ILE A 358 23.59 -4.74 23.59
CA ILE A 358 23.71 -3.45 22.91
C ILE A 358 25.15 -3.29 22.48
N VAL A 359 25.36 -2.87 21.24
CA VAL A 359 26.68 -2.56 20.65
C VAL A 359 26.74 -1.06 20.42
N ASN A 360 27.64 -0.39 21.12
CA ASN A 360 27.88 1.04 20.96
C ASN A 360 28.96 1.29 19.89
N ALA A 361 29.02 2.52 19.37
CA ALA A 361 30.10 2.90 18.45
C ALA A 361 31.48 2.60 19.05
N GLY A 362 32.33 1.92 18.28
CA GLY A 362 33.68 1.47 18.73
C GLY A 362 33.69 0.08 19.36
N GLU A 363 32.56 -0.52 19.69
CA GLU A 363 32.45 -1.93 20.10
C GLU A 363 32.28 -2.84 18.88
N ARG A 364 32.50 -4.14 19.07
CA ARG A 364 32.34 -5.14 17.98
C ARG A 364 31.01 -5.83 18.04
N ILE A 365 30.35 -5.92 16.89
CA ILE A 365 29.09 -6.68 16.71
C ILE A 365 29.35 -8.18 16.97
N GLN A 366 30.51 -8.68 16.53
CA GLN A 366 30.89 -10.08 16.73
C GLN A 366 30.91 -10.48 18.21
N ASP A 367 31.43 -9.61 19.09
CA ASP A 367 31.49 -9.89 20.54
C ASP A 367 30.09 -9.96 21.18
N ALA A 368 29.13 -9.20 20.64
CA ALA A 368 27.74 -9.30 21.09
C ALA A 368 27.04 -10.61 20.60
N ILE A 369 27.33 -11.07 19.38
CA ILE A 369 26.84 -12.33 18.88
C ILE A 369 27.39 -13.49 19.71
N GLU A 370 28.65 -13.44 20.15
CA GLU A 370 29.30 -14.46 20.96
C GLU A 370 28.69 -14.61 22.36
N LYS A 371 28.02 -13.56 22.89
CA LYS A 371 27.26 -13.64 24.15
C LYS A 371 25.96 -14.47 24.03
N ALA A 372 25.45 -14.68 22.81
CA ALA A 372 24.27 -15.48 22.63
C ALA A 372 24.58 -16.97 22.92
N PRO A 373 23.64 -17.73 23.48
CA PRO A 373 23.75 -19.20 23.57
C PRO A 373 24.02 -19.82 22.20
N GLU A 374 24.68 -20.99 22.16
CA GLU A 374 24.92 -21.68 20.88
C GLU A 374 23.61 -22.05 20.15
N ASN A 375 22.56 -22.41 20.89
CA ASN A 375 21.25 -22.77 20.38
C ASN A 375 20.17 -22.01 21.18
N PRO A 376 19.99 -20.72 20.97
CA PRO A 376 19.00 -19.95 21.71
C PRO A 376 17.58 -20.41 21.36
N ALA A 377 16.84 -20.86 22.37
CA ALA A 377 15.44 -21.28 22.21
C ALA A 377 14.50 -20.10 21.87
N LYS A 378 14.94 -18.86 22.18
CA LYS A 378 14.25 -17.61 21.87
C LYS A 378 15.17 -16.69 21.07
N PRO A 379 14.63 -15.77 20.29
CA PRO A 379 15.43 -14.77 19.57
C PRO A 379 16.37 -14.00 20.51
N PHE A 380 17.64 -13.99 20.19
CA PHE A 380 18.66 -13.19 20.88
C PHE A 380 18.79 -11.85 20.14
N LYS A 381 18.37 -10.79 20.77
CA LYS A 381 18.15 -9.47 20.15
C LYS A 381 19.31 -8.53 20.49
N ILE A 382 19.99 -8.05 19.45
CA ILE A 382 21.17 -7.18 19.54
C ILE A 382 20.81 -5.84 18.92
N LEU A 383 20.84 -4.77 19.72
CA LEU A 383 20.75 -3.40 19.22
C LEU A 383 22.14 -2.89 18.83
N ILE A 384 22.28 -2.38 17.62
CA ILE A 384 23.51 -1.76 17.12
C ILE A 384 23.25 -0.26 17.02
N ARG A 385 24.01 0.53 17.79
CA ARG A 385 23.92 1.99 17.82
C ARG A 385 24.52 2.61 16.57
N ASN A 386 24.13 3.85 16.28
CA ASN A 386 24.71 4.61 15.18
C ASN A 386 26.22 4.64 15.24
N GLY A 387 26.88 4.29 14.15
CA GLY A 387 28.33 4.20 14.05
C GLY A 387 28.79 3.46 12.80
N VAL A 388 30.09 3.54 12.54
CA VAL A 388 30.74 2.78 11.46
C VAL A 388 31.54 1.63 12.08
N TYR A 389 31.19 0.41 11.70
CA TYR A 389 31.77 -0.83 12.21
C TYR A 389 32.63 -1.47 11.11
N HIS A 390 33.96 -1.44 11.32
CA HIS A 390 34.94 -1.98 10.36
C HIS A 390 35.25 -3.43 10.71
N GLU A 391 34.31 -4.34 10.46
CA GLU A 391 34.49 -5.74 10.82
C GLU A 391 33.76 -6.70 9.88
N LYS A 392 34.25 -7.92 9.79
CA LYS A 392 33.55 -9.06 9.23
C LYS A 392 32.77 -9.72 10.35
N VAL A 393 31.45 -9.84 10.18
CA VAL A 393 30.52 -10.41 11.15
C VAL A 393 30.15 -11.83 10.73
N ILE A 394 30.34 -12.80 11.61
CA ILE A 394 30.04 -14.22 11.37
C ILE A 394 28.95 -14.66 12.33
N ILE A 395 27.81 -15.04 11.78
CA ILE A 395 26.67 -15.59 12.53
C ILE A 395 26.76 -17.12 12.42
N ASP A 396 27.08 -17.77 13.52
CA ASP A 396 27.33 -19.22 13.61
C ASP A 396 26.25 -19.98 14.41
N ARG A 397 25.13 -19.30 14.74
CA ARG A 397 24.05 -19.83 15.57
C ARG A 397 22.68 -19.32 15.14
N PRO A 398 21.60 -20.05 15.42
CA PRO A 398 20.25 -19.67 15.00
C PRO A 398 19.67 -18.54 15.85
N ASN A 399 18.52 -18.00 15.43
CA ASN A 399 17.71 -17.04 16.18
C ASN A 399 18.42 -15.72 16.57
N ILE A 400 19.44 -15.29 15.85
CA ILE A 400 20.07 -13.98 16.04
C ILE A 400 19.24 -12.90 15.36
N VAL A 401 18.95 -11.83 16.10
CA VAL A 401 18.21 -10.67 15.59
C VAL A 401 19.10 -9.44 15.74
N LEU A 402 19.66 -8.97 14.63
CA LEU A 402 20.44 -7.74 14.55
C LEU A 402 19.52 -6.58 14.20
N VAL A 403 19.51 -5.55 15.04
CA VAL A 403 18.67 -4.36 14.87
C VAL A 403 19.53 -3.11 14.94
N GLY A 404 19.72 -2.43 13.82
CA GLY A 404 20.36 -1.13 13.78
C GLY A 404 19.45 -0.02 14.28
N GLU A 405 20.02 0.98 14.96
CA GLU A 405 19.28 2.13 15.45
C GLU A 405 18.72 3.00 14.30
N ASP A 406 19.47 3.11 13.22
CA ASP A 406 19.08 3.82 11.98
C ASP A 406 19.87 3.23 10.80
N ARG A 407 19.16 2.78 9.75
CA ARG A 407 19.79 2.05 8.65
C ARG A 407 20.86 2.86 7.89
N ASP A 408 20.74 4.19 7.86
CA ASP A 408 21.66 5.05 7.12
C ASP A 408 22.84 5.50 7.98
N SER A 409 22.75 5.27 9.31
CA SER A 409 23.74 5.68 10.31
C SER A 409 24.46 4.50 10.98
N VAL A 410 23.92 3.29 10.90
CA VAL A 410 24.60 2.05 11.32
C VAL A 410 25.21 1.40 10.08
N ILE A 411 26.53 1.56 9.92
CA ILE A 411 27.26 1.08 8.74
C ILE A 411 28.23 -0.02 9.15
N VAL A 412 27.96 -1.25 8.69
CA VAL A 412 28.87 -2.39 8.84
C VAL A 412 29.61 -2.58 7.54
N GLN A 413 30.91 -2.36 7.51
CA GLN A 413 31.69 -2.41 6.29
C GLN A 413 33.00 -3.21 6.44
N TYR A 414 33.35 -3.91 5.37
CA TYR A 414 34.58 -4.68 5.28
C TYR A 414 35.01 -4.87 3.83
N ALA A 415 36.29 -4.67 3.53
CA ALA A 415 36.82 -4.78 2.18
C ALA A 415 37.37 -6.18 1.92
N GLU A 416 36.68 -6.96 1.09
CA GLU A 416 37.06 -8.36 0.83
C GLU A 416 36.60 -8.86 -0.56
N THR A 417 37.47 -9.65 -1.19
CA THR A 417 37.14 -10.47 -2.37
C THR A 417 37.46 -11.94 -2.10
N THR A 418 37.14 -12.83 -3.03
CA THR A 418 37.55 -14.26 -2.93
C THR A 418 39.06 -14.41 -2.79
N ALA A 419 39.84 -13.61 -3.51
CA ALA A 419 41.30 -13.69 -3.51
C ALA A 419 41.94 -13.06 -2.26
N SER A 420 41.33 -11.99 -1.74
CA SER A 420 41.85 -11.23 -0.59
C SER A 420 41.30 -11.69 0.77
N GLN A 421 40.50 -12.75 0.80
CA GLN A 421 39.87 -13.25 2.01
C GLN A 421 40.90 -13.58 3.09
N THR A 422 40.81 -12.91 4.25
CA THR A 422 41.71 -13.07 5.38
C THR A 422 41.19 -14.08 6.41
N ILE A 423 39.88 -14.06 6.70
CA ILE A 423 39.24 -14.99 7.62
C ILE A 423 38.63 -16.14 6.81
N LYS A 424 39.36 -17.28 6.71
CA LYS A 424 38.93 -18.46 5.94
C LYS A 424 38.30 -19.54 6.81
N GLU A 425 38.44 -19.44 8.12
CA GLU A 425 37.91 -20.39 9.09
C GLU A 425 37.44 -19.66 10.36
N TYR A 426 36.37 -20.12 10.97
CA TYR A 426 35.85 -19.66 12.25
C TYR A 426 35.33 -20.86 13.03
N LYS A 427 35.85 -21.07 14.24
CA LYS A 427 35.51 -22.22 15.12
C LYS A 427 35.58 -23.58 14.39
N GLY A 428 36.64 -23.80 13.60
CA GLY A 428 36.84 -25.03 12.85
C GLY A 428 35.97 -25.23 11.63
N LYS A 429 35.20 -24.22 11.22
CA LYS A 429 34.34 -24.26 10.02
C LYS A 429 34.81 -23.29 8.96
N PRO A 430 34.79 -23.66 7.67
CA PRO A 430 35.11 -22.74 6.58
C PRO A 430 34.19 -21.53 6.57
N VAL A 431 34.76 -20.35 6.36
CA VAL A 431 34.03 -19.11 6.20
C VAL A 431 34.16 -18.62 4.76
N HIS A 432 33.05 -18.23 4.17
CA HIS A 432 33.03 -17.62 2.86
C HIS A 432 33.32 -16.11 2.92
N MET A 433 33.59 -15.47 1.77
CA MET A 433 33.66 -14.01 1.72
C MET A 433 32.30 -13.39 2.02
N GLY A 434 32.31 -12.19 2.56
CA GLY A 434 31.14 -11.39 2.89
C GLY A 434 31.37 -10.53 4.13
N VAL A 435 30.74 -9.38 4.17
CA VAL A 435 30.79 -8.52 5.36
C VAL A 435 29.99 -9.15 6.50
N ILE A 436 28.79 -9.64 6.20
CA ILE A 436 28.03 -10.51 7.12
C ILE A 436 27.92 -11.91 6.51
N VAL A 437 28.32 -12.92 7.27
CA VAL A 437 28.29 -14.32 6.85
C VAL A 437 27.38 -15.13 7.78
N LEU A 438 26.33 -15.74 7.23
CA LEU A 438 25.46 -16.67 7.95
C LEU A 438 25.93 -18.10 7.63
N GLN A 439 26.45 -18.82 8.63
CA GLN A 439 26.86 -20.21 8.50
C GLN A 439 25.66 -21.16 8.45
N ASP A 440 25.87 -22.42 8.14
CA ASP A 440 24.82 -23.44 7.87
C ASP A 440 23.77 -23.57 8.99
N ASN A 441 24.15 -23.29 10.24
CA ASN A 441 23.28 -23.38 11.40
C ASN A 441 22.65 -22.04 11.83
N ALA A 442 22.94 -20.93 11.12
CA ALA A 442 22.39 -19.61 11.41
C ALA A 442 20.94 -19.42 10.92
N ASN A 443 20.11 -20.44 11.17
CA ASN A 443 18.71 -20.42 10.76
C ASN A 443 17.88 -19.43 11.60
N ASP A 444 16.77 -18.95 11.03
CA ASP A 444 15.83 -18.07 11.73
C ASP A 444 16.41 -16.72 12.17
N CYS A 445 17.45 -16.24 11.48
CA CYS A 445 18.07 -14.97 11.78
C CYS A 445 17.36 -13.79 11.09
N ILE A 446 17.37 -12.64 11.76
CA ILE A 446 16.84 -11.38 11.25
C ILE A 446 17.94 -10.33 11.23
N ILE A 447 18.10 -9.65 10.11
CA ILE A 447 18.97 -8.49 9.93
C ILE A 447 18.09 -7.31 9.55
N SER A 448 18.15 -6.23 10.31
CA SER A 448 17.24 -5.11 10.14
C SER A 448 17.88 -3.78 10.51
N GLY A 449 17.61 -2.72 9.71
CA GLY A 449 17.99 -1.36 10.02
C GLY A 449 19.46 -1.05 9.94
N ILE A 450 20.22 -1.70 9.08
CA ILE A 450 21.66 -1.50 8.93
C ILE A 450 22.04 -1.34 7.47
N THR A 451 23.11 -0.60 7.22
CA THR A 451 23.85 -0.60 5.96
C THR A 451 24.97 -1.64 6.06
N VAL A 452 24.97 -2.61 5.13
CA VAL A 452 26.05 -3.58 4.98
C VAL A 452 26.78 -3.28 3.68
N TYR A 453 28.09 -3.00 3.75
CA TYR A 453 28.85 -2.53 2.61
C TYR A 453 30.18 -3.27 2.44
N ASN A 454 30.31 -4.01 1.34
CA ASN A 454 31.60 -4.47 0.89
C ASN A 454 32.22 -3.41 -0.03
N ASN A 455 33.15 -2.66 0.53
CA ASN A 455 33.75 -1.47 -0.08
C ASN A 455 35.13 -1.73 -0.72
N TYR A 456 35.46 -2.97 -1.07
CA TYR A 456 36.75 -3.35 -1.64
C TYR A 456 37.09 -2.56 -2.91
N GLY A 457 36.13 -2.44 -3.82
CA GLY A 457 36.33 -1.74 -5.10
C GLY A 457 36.61 -0.26 -4.98
N SER A 458 36.16 0.40 -3.92
CA SER A 458 36.38 1.82 -3.66
C SER A 458 37.57 2.12 -2.74
N THR A 459 38.00 1.14 -1.94
CA THR A 459 39.04 1.37 -0.91
C THR A 459 40.34 0.64 -1.19
N VAL A 460 40.32 -0.46 -1.92
CA VAL A 460 41.51 -1.29 -2.17
C VAL A 460 41.87 -1.31 -3.65
N GLU A 461 41.01 -1.87 -4.51
CA GLU A 461 41.27 -2.02 -5.95
C GLU A 461 39.96 -2.06 -6.73
N LYS A 462 39.82 -1.24 -7.75
CA LYS A 462 38.65 -1.21 -8.63
C LYS A 462 38.58 -2.49 -9.47
N THR A 463 37.70 -3.41 -9.08
CA THR A 463 37.49 -4.70 -9.73
C THR A 463 36.02 -5.09 -9.64
N THR A 464 35.56 -5.89 -10.61
CA THR A 464 34.19 -6.46 -10.66
C THR A 464 34.14 -7.91 -10.20
N THR A 465 35.13 -8.38 -9.45
CA THR A 465 35.09 -9.73 -8.83
C THR A 465 33.98 -9.83 -7.77
N HIS A 466 33.75 -11.03 -7.28
CA HIS A 466 32.75 -11.21 -6.21
C HIS A 466 33.15 -10.43 -4.95
N GLN A 467 32.24 -9.58 -4.48
CA GLN A 467 32.40 -8.71 -3.31
C GLN A 467 31.07 -8.72 -2.52
N MET A 468 30.72 -9.86 -1.95
CA MET A 468 29.45 -10.01 -1.28
C MET A 468 29.36 -9.12 -0.03
N ALA A 469 28.28 -8.37 0.10
CA ALA A 469 27.96 -7.68 1.35
C ALA A 469 27.39 -8.71 2.35
N ILE A 470 26.42 -9.55 1.92
CA ILE A 470 25.90 -10.62 2.75
C ILE A 470 26.03 -11.95 2.00
N TYR A 471 26.59 -12.93 2.65
CA TYR A 471 26.60 -14.31 2.21
C TYR A 471 25.96 -15.23 3.25
N GLY A 472 25.22 -16.25 2.83
CA GLY A 472 24.64 -17.19 3.77
C GLY A 472 24.38 -18.59 3.21
N LYS A 473 24.53 -19.60 4.08
CA LYS A 473 24.13 -20.99 3.83
C LYS A 473 22.96 -21.43 4.70
N ALA A 474 22.47 -20.55 5.56
CA ALA A 474 21.33 -20.79 6.44
C ALA A 474 19.98 -20.64 5.71
N THR A 475 18.93 -21.16 6.29
CA THR A 475 17.55 -21.00 5.82
C THR A 475 16.69 -20.18 6.78
N ARG A 476 15.51 -19.78 6.36
CA ARG A 476 14.58 -18.90 7.09
C ARG A 476 15.24 -17.58 7.53
N THR A 477 15.95 -16.96 6.59
CA THR A 477 16.64 -15.69 6.81
C THR A 477 15.74 -14.52 6.43
N ILE A 478 15.60 -13.55 7.33
CA ILE A 478 14.86 -12.31 7.13
C ILE A 478 15.84 -11.15 7.07
N ILE A 479 15.82 -10.35 5.99
CA ILE A 479 16.57 -9.10 5.88
C ILE A 479 15.59 -8.00 5.49
N ILE A 480 15.44 -7.01 6.35
CA ILE A 480 14.45 -5.96 6.17
C ILE A 480 15.02 -4.57 6.48
N ASN A 481 14.41 -3.53 5.88
CA ASN A 481 14.74 -2.12 6.14
C ASN A 481 16.26 -1.84 6.18
N SER A 482 17.01 -2.35 5.22
CA SER A 482 18.47 -2.29 5.21
C SER A 482 19.03 -1.85 3.86
N ASN A 483 20.22 -1.29 3.86
CA ASN A 483 20.98 -1.01 2.65
C ASN A 483 22.03 -2.10 2.45
N ILE A 484 22.06 -2.69 1.26
CA ILE A 484 23.00 -3.75 0.90
C ILE A 484 23.84 -3.27 -0.28
N PHE A 485 25.08 -2.91 -0.01
CA PHE A 485 25.99 -2.30 -0.98
C PHE A 485 27.20 -3.18 -1.22
N ALA A 486 27.59 -3.29 -2.48
CA ALA A 486 28.83 -3.92 -2.90
C ALA A 486 29.45 -3.13 -4.04
N ASP A 487 30.77 -3.14 -4.12
CA ASP A 487 31.52 -2.52 -5.23
C ASP A 487 31.85 -3.54 -6.36
N GLY A 488 31.42 -4.78 -6.22
CA GLY A 488 31.60 -5.87 -7.19
C GLY A 488 30.34 -6.69 -7.38
N ASN A 489 30.48 -7.97 -7.73
CA ASN A 489 29.37 -8.87 -8.01
C ASN A 489 28.74 -9.43 -6.72
N ASP A 490 27.47 -9.91 -6.82
CA ASP A 490 26.79 -10.80 -5.88
C ASP A 490 26.53 -10.17 -4.49
N ALA A 491 26.00 -8.96 -4.44
CA ALA A 491 25.85 -8.18 -3.20
C ALA A 491 25.12 -8.97 -2.08
N LEU A 492 24.05 -9.70 -2.40
CA LEU A 492 23.26 -10.51 -1.46
C LEU A 492 23.13 -11.95 -1.98
N SER A 493 23.90 -12.86 -1.41
CA SER A 493 24.01 -14.25 -1.86
C SER A 493 23.60 -15.23 -0.75
N LEU A 494 22.42 -15.82 -0.87
CA LEU A 494 21.90 -16.78 0.08
C LEU A 494 21.79 -18.17 -0.57
N TRP A 495 22.71 -19.06 -0.20
CA TRP A 495 23.00 -20.31 -0.89
C TRP A 495 22.92 -21.55 0.01
N CYS A 496 21.79 -21.76 0.68
CA CYS A 496 21.53 -22.98 1.43
C CYS A 496 21.57 -24.20 0.52
N GLN A 497 22.25 -25.26 0.94
CA GLN A 497 22.48 -26.46 0.11
C GLN A 497 21.17 -27.20 -0.21
N ASP A 498 20.24 -27.26 0.73
CA ASP A 498 18.97 -27.98 0.59
C ASP A 498 17.82 -27.09 0.08
N GLY A 499 18.16 -25.94 -0.54
CA GLY A 499 17.17 -24.97 -1.01
C GLY A 499 16.58 -24.15 0.14
N GLY A 500 17.13 -22.96 0.37
CA GLY A 500 16.75 -22.11 1.48
C GLY A 500 15.42 -21.37 1.28
N MET A 501 14.95 -20.74 2.34
CA MET A 501 13.81 -19.81 2.35
C MET A 501 14.27 -18.45 2.83
N TYR A 502 14.02 -17.41 2.02
CA TYR A 502 14.54 -16.05 2.26
C TYR A 502 13.44 -15.02 2.09
N TYR A 503 13.30 -14.15 3.08
CA TYR A 503 12.35 -13.03 3.03
C TYR A 503 13.08 -11.71 3.09
N HIS A 504 12.79 -10.82 2.14
CA HIS A 504 13.38 -9.51 2.03
C HIS A 504 12.30 -8.45 1.86
N ALA A 505 12.40 -7.36 2.61
CA ALA A 505 11.49 -6.24 2.48
C ALA A 505 12.17 -4.90 2.75
N ASP A 506 11.79 -3.87 1.99
CA ASP A 506 12.28 -2.49 2.17
C ASP A 506 13.81 -2.37 2.07
N LEU A 507 14.44 -3.15 1.18
CA LEU A 507 15.87 -3.09 0.93
C LEU A 507 16.22 -2.06 -0.15
N TYR A 508 17.35 -1.39 0.04
CA TYR A 508 18.04 -0.69 -1.04
C TYR A 508 19.33 -1.45 -1.38
N LEU A 509 19.38 -2.01 -2.60
CA LEU A 509 20.54 -2.74 -3.11
C LEU A 509 21.25 -1.90 -4.18
N ARG A 510 22.56 -1.76 -4.03
CA ARG A 510 23.42 -1.11 -5.03
C ARG A 510 24.64 -1.97 -5.31
N CYS A 511 24.87 -2.24 -6.59
CA CYS A 511 25.97 -3.09 -7.05
C CYS A 511 26.32 -2.72 -8.50
N PRO A 512 27.59 -2.46 -8.83
CA PRO A 512 27.99 -2.16 -10.20
C PRO A 512 28.18 -3.42 -11.06
N GLY A 513 28.13 -4.59 -10.46
CA GLY A 513 28.41 -5.87 -11.11
C GLY A 513 27.15 -6.63 -11.58
N VAL A 514 27.09 -7.92 -11.26
CA VAL A 514 25.96 -8.81 -11.58
C VAL A 514 25.37 -9.39 -10.31
N ASP A 515 24.11 -9.88 -10.45
CA ASP A 515 23.46 -10.76 -9.48
C ASP A 515 23.34 -10.13 -8.08
N PHE A 516 22.74 -8.91 -8.02
CA PHE A 516 22.62 -8.15 -6.77
C PHE A 516 21.90 -8.93 -5.69
N MET A 517 20.90 -9.73 -6.09
CA MET A 517 20.21 -10.67 -5.23
C MET A 517 20.20 -12.02 -5.95
N CYS A 518 20.92 -12.98 -5.38
CA CYS A 518 21.11 -14.30 -5.99
C CYS A 518 20.77 -15.43 -4.99
N PRO A 519 19.47 -15.69 -4.78
CA PRO A 519 19.02 -16.76 -3.91
C PRO A 519 19.12 -18.14 -4.58
N ARG A 520 19.41 -19.18 -3.77
CA ARG A 520 19.22 -20.57 -4.11
C ARG A 520 18.10 -21.16 -3.28
N GLY A 521 17.00 -21.51 -3.93
CA GLY A 521 15.79 -22.01 -3.25
C GLY A 521 14.60 -21.08 -3.41
N ARG A 522 13.83 -20.84 -2.35
CA ARG A 522 12.66 -19.94 -2.32
C ARG A 522 13.03 -18.58 -1.78
N CYS A 523 12.66 -17.54 -2.51
CA CYS A 523 12.90 -16.17 -2.07
C CYS A 523 11.66 -15.31 -2.32
N TYR A 524 11.28 -14.52 -1.35
CA TYR A 524 10.26 -13.48 -1.48
C TYR A 524 10.88 -12.12 -1.16
N ALA A 525 10.87 -11.22 -2.13
CA ALA A 525 11.37 -9.86 -2.00
C ALA A 525 10.25 -8.86 -2.30
N THR A 526 10.06 -7.87 -1.45
CA THR A 526 9.01 -6.88 -1.64
C THR A 526 9.46 -5.48 -1.25
N ARG A 527 9.00 -4.47 -1.98
CA ARG A 527 9.31 -3.07 -1.73
C ARG A 527 10.83 -2.78 -1.72
N CYS A 528 11.56 -3.50 -2.54
CA CYS A 528 13.00 -3.32 -2.68
C CYS A 528 13.32 -2.33 -3.81
N LYS A 529 14.42 -1.59 -3.64
CA LYS A 529 14.98 -0.73 -4.66
C LYS A 529 16.32 -1.31 -5.11
N PHE A 530 16.43 -1.61 -6.39
CA PHE A 530 17.64 -2.10 -7.02
C PHE A 530 18.24 -1.00 -7.90
N VAL A 531 19.52 -0.68 -7.71
CA VAL A 531 20.23 0.30 -8.55
C VAL A 531 21.53 -0.32 -9.06
N GLY A 532 21.57 -0.54 -10.37
CA GLY A 532 22.68 -1.16 -11.07
C GLY A 532 23.54 -0.18 -11.86
N ASP A 533 24.67 -0.67 -12.34
CA ASP A 533 25.55 0.09 -13.23
C ASP A 533 25.98 -0.71 -14.46
N SER A 534 25.83 -2.04 -14.45
CA SER A 534 26.16 -2.88 -15.60
C SER A 534 25.58 -4.29 -15.48
N ARG A 535 25.50 -5.03 -16.59
CA ARG A 535 25.25 -6.46 -16.74
C ARG A 535 23.85 -6.93 -16.34
N ALA A 536 23.58 -7.42 -15.08
CA ALA A 536 22.29 -8.00 -14.69
C ALA A 536 22.02 -7.88 -13.18
N ILE A 537 20.73 -7.71 -12.79
CA ILE A 537 20.32 -7.45 -11.40
C ILE A 537 19.93 -8.74 -10.67
N LEU A 538 18.98 -9.51 -11.20
CA LEU A 538 18.45 -10.70 -10.54
C LEU A 538 19.09 -11.99 -11.06
N TRP A 539 19.25 -12.95 -10.16
CA TRP A 539 19.66 -14.29 -10.50
C TRP A 539 18.95 -15.31 -9.59
N HIS A 540 18.59 -16.48 -10.12
CA HIS A 540 17.94 -17.54 -9.36
C HIS A 540 18.48 -18.91 -9.73
N ASP A 541 18.62 -19.78 -8.72
CA ASP A 541 18.93 -21.20 -8.82
C ASP A 541 17.89 -22.01 -8.04
N GLY A 542 17.08 -22.79 -8.72
CA GLY A 542 16.03 -23.63 -8.13
C GLY A 542 16.54 -24.87 -7.39
N ARG A 543 17.85 -25.17 -7.46
CA ARG A 543 18.48 -26.31 -6.76
C ARG A 543 17.88 -27.66 -7.11
N GLY A 544 17.35 -27.84 -8.33
CA GLY A 544 16.72 -29.09 -8.77
C GLY A 544 15.33 -29.36 -8.16
N ASP A 545 14.71 -28.39 -7.49
CA ASP A 545 13.34 -28.48 -6.99
C ASP A 545 12.42 -27.59 -7.84
N ILE A 546 11.48 -28.20 -8.55
CA ILE A 546 10.52 -27.53 -9.43
C ILE A 546 9.68 -26.48 -8.71
N ASN A 547 9.51 -26.61 -7.39
CA ASN A 547 8.71 -25.70 -6.57
C ASN A 547 9.48 -24.48 -6.05
N ASN A 548 10.82 -24.47 -6.19
CA ASN A 548 11.61 -23.32 -5.79
C ASN A 548 11.37 -22.13 -6.73
N LYS A 549 11.15 -20.98 -6.13
CA LYS A 549 10.72 -19.76 -6.85
C LYS A 549 11.31 -18.49 -6.24
N PHE A 550 11.54 -17.51 -7.08
CA PHE A 550 11.95 -16.17 -6.68
C PHE A 550 10.84 -15.19 -7.03
N VAL A 551 10.18 -14.68 -6.01
CA VAL A 551 9.05 -13.76 -6.11
C VAL A 551 9.51 -12.35 -5.74
N VAL A 552 9.29 -11.38 -6.62
CA VAL A 552 9.60 -9.97 -6.39
C VAL A 552 8.35 -9.14 -6.61
N THR A 553 7.90 -8.41 -5.59
CA THR A 553 6.68 -7.60 -5.67
C THR A 553 6.92 -6.14 -5.30
N CYS A 554 6.13 -5.22 -5.87
CA CYS A 554 6.11 -3.81 -5.50
C CYS A 554 7.51 -3.14 -5.44
N SER A 555 8.42 -3.55 -6.29
CA SER A 555 9.83 -3.17 -6.27
C SER A 555 10.22 -2.32 -7.47
N SER A 556 11.32 -1.60 -7.38
CA SER A 556 11.84 -0.76 -8.46
C SER A 556 13.25 -1.18 -8.89
N PHE A 557 13.46 -1.16 -10.20
CA PHE A 557 14.73 -1.46 -10.84
C PHE A 557 15.21 -0.24 -11.61
N ASP A 558 16.38 0.23 -11.25
CA ASP A 558 17.04 1.36 -11.90
C ASP A 558 18.48 1.01 -12.26
N ALA A 559 19.09 1.74 -13.17
CA ALA A 559 20.48 1.54 -13.55
C ALA A 559 21.12 2.84 -14.06
N LEU A 560 22.40 3.02 -13.78
CA LEU A 560 23.20 4.15 -14.26
C LEU A 560 23.62 3.96 -15.73
N SER A 561 23.68 2.71 -16.21
CA SER A 561 23.97 2.32 -17.59
C SER A 561 23.03 1.18 -18.03
N PRO A 562 22.95 0.83 -19.35
CA PRO A 562 22.09 -0.25 -19.81
C PRO A 562 22.37 -1.58 -19.11
N THR A 563 21.37 -2.08 -18.36
CA THR A 563 21.50 -3.24 -17.47
C THR A 563 20.35 -4.23 -17.70
N LYS A 564 20.63 -5.54 -17.75
CA LYS A 564 19.58 -6.57 -17.80
C LYS A 564 18.80 -6.65 -16.50
N LEU A 565 17.49 -6.88 -16.58
CA LEU A 565 16.65 -7.14 -15.41
C LEU A 565 17.14 -8.37 -14.62
N GLY A 566 17.53 -9.41 -15.34
CA GLY A 566 18.05 -10.61 -14.68
C GLY A 566 18.63 -11.63 -15.67
N ARG A 567 19.23 -12.65 -15.10
CA ARG A 567 19.78 -13.78 -15.84
C ARG A 567 19.70 -15.07 -15.02
N TYR A 568 19.89 -16.22 -15.69
CA TYR A 568 19.98 -17.52 -15.04
C TYR A 568 21.02 -18.42 -15.71
N HIS A 569 21.54 -19.37 -14.95
CA HIS A 569 22.40 -20.46 -15.41
C HIS A 569 21.76 -21.82 -15.20
N HIS A 570 20.91 -21.93 -14.19
CA HIS A 570 20.28 -23.14 -13.69
C HIS A 570 18.77 -23.10 -13.86
N ASP A 571 18.10 -24.17 -13.44
CA ASP A 571 16.67 -24.18 -13.26
C ASP A 571 16.22 -22.95 -12.45
N HIS A 572 15.22 -22.25 -12.94
CA HIS A 572 14.78 -20.98 -12.38
C HIS A 572 13.26 -20.89 -12.38
N GLN A 573 12.73 -20.03 -11.54
CA GLN A 573 11.33 -19.61 -11.59
C GLN A 573 11.21 -18.21 -11.01
N PHE A 574 10.84 -17.24 -11.83
CA PHE A 574 10.68 -15.86 -11.44
C PHE A 574 9.20 -15.44 -11.48
N TYR A 575 8.77 -14.72 -10.46
CA TYR A 575 7.50 -14.02 -10.41
C TYR A 575 7.77 -12.55 -10.09
N LEU A 576 7.40 -11.64 -10.99
CA LEU A 576 7.52 -10.20 -10.75
C LEU A 576 6.13 -9.57 -10.84
N ALA A 577 5.72 -8.86 -9.78
CA ALA A 577 4.41 -8.23 -9.75
C ALA A 577 4.48 -6.78 -9.24
N HIS A 578 3.80 -5.88 -9.96
CA HIS A 578 3.79 -4.43 -9.69
C HIS A 578 5.20 -3.83 -9.54
N CYS A 579 6.13 -4.29 -10.36
CA CYS A 579 7.49 -3.79 -10.41
C CYS A 579 7.62 -2.66 -11.43
N ARG A 580 8.45 -1.67 -11.11
CA ARG A 580 8.76 -0.56 -12.02
C ARG A 580 10.21 -0.62 -12.46
N MET A 581 10.45 -0.43 -13.73
CA MET A 581 11.76 -0.49 -14.36
C MET A 581 12.05 0.84 -15.05
N SER A 582 13.23 1.44 -14.77
CA SER A 582 13.66 2.64 -15.49
C SER A 582 14.01 2.30 -16.95
N LYS A 583 14.11 3.34 -17.78
CA LYS A 583 14.52 3.20 -19.19
C LYS A 583 15.89 2.55 -19.40
N ASN A 584 16.75 2.59 -18.38
CA ASN A 584 18.08 1.99 -18.44
C ASN A 584 18.06 0.47 -18.17
N ILE A 585 16.96 -0.09 -17.71
CA ILE A 585 16.77 -1.54 -17.76
C ILE A 585 16.52 -1.92 -19.22
N LEU A 586 17.35 -2.82 -19.75
CA LEU A 586 17.27 -3.23 -21.14
C LEU A 586 15.89 -3.77 -21.50
N ASP A 587 15.45 -3.47 -22.72
CA ASP A 587 14.17 -3.97 -23.25
C ASP A 587 14.29 -5.44 -23.68
N SER A 588 14.50 -6.31 -22.69
CA SER A 588 14.65 -7.75 -22.88
C SER A 588 14.27 -8.54 -21.65
N ASN A 589 13.67 -9.70 -21.86
CA ASN A 589 13.31 -10.63 -20.78
C ASN A 589 14.55 -11.14 -20.02
N ILE A 590 14.34 -11.68 -18.82
CA ILE A 590 15.33 -12.45 -18.07
C ILE A 590 15.82 -13.60 -18.96
N SER A 591 17.12 -13.73 -19.11
CA SER A 591 17.71 -14.59 -20.16
C SER A 591 18.77 -15.54 -19.63
N TYR A 592 18.96 -16.64 -20.36
CA TYR A 592 20.05 -17.57 -20.11
C TYR A 592 21.41 -16.90 -20.26
N ALA A 593 22.29 -17.15 -19.31
CA ALA A 593 23.70 -16.83 -19.42
C ALA A 593 24.47 -18.14 -19.53
N TYR A 594 25.11 -18.35 -20.65
CA TYR A 594 25.82 -19.60 -20.97
C TYR A 594 26.79 -20.03 -19.87
N SER A 595 26.77 -21.32 -19.54
CA SER A 595 27.73 -21.96 -18.65
C SER A 595 28.00 -23.38 -19.15
N ASP A 596 29.25 -23.69 -19.41
CA ASP A 596 29.73 -25.04 -19.78
C ASP A 596 29.53 -26.08 -18.67
N LYS A 597 29.26 -25.64 -17.44
CA LYS A 597 29.01 -26.49 -16.26
C LYS A 597 27.57 -26.92 -16.12
N VAL A 598 26.66 -26.39 -16.91
CA VAL A 598 25.22 -26.64 -16.81
C VAL A 598 24.73 -27.30 -18.09
N LEU A 599 24.37 -28.58 -18.00
CA LEU A 599 23.93 -29.39 -19.14
C LEU A 599 22.50 -29.01 -19.58
N ASP A 600 21.59 -28.74 -18.65
CA ASP A 600 20.23 -28.31 -18.91
C ASP A 600 19.85 -27.13 -17.99
N PRO A 601 19.92 -25.89 -18.52
CA PRO A 601 19.60 -24.71 -17.71
C PRO A 601 18.10 -24.47 -17.56
N CYS A 602 17.26 -25.21 -18.24
CA CYS A 602 15.81 -24.99 -18.30
C CYS A 602 15.01 -26.29 -18.31
N PRO A 603 15.24 -27.22 -17.33
CA PRO A 603 14.66 -28.55 -17.35
C PRO A 603 13.12 -28.57 -17.37
N TRP A 604 12.50 -27.49 -16.93
CA TRP A 604 11.04 -27.30 -16.91
C TRP A 604 10.55 -26.15 -17.80
N GLY A 605 11.37 -25.71 -18.74
CA GLY A 605 11.08 -24.59 -19.64
C GLY A 605 11.31 -23.21 -19.00
N LEU A 606 11.01 -22.16 -19.76
CA LEU A 606 11.15 -20.78 -19.29
C LEU A 606 10.00 -20.42 -18.35
N ARG A 607 10.33 -20.22 -17.08
CA ARG A 607 9.36 -19.92 -16.02
C ARG A 607 9.58 -18.51 -15.47
N VAL A 608 9.16 -17.52 -16.25
CA VAL A 608 9.25 -16.09 -15.91
C VAL A 608 7.87 -15.47 -16.08
N TYR A 609 7.29 -15.03 -14.97
CA TYR A 609 5.92 -14.55 -14.90
C TYR A 609 5.85 -13.11 -14.44
N TYR A 610 5.01 -12.30 -15.10
CA TYR A 610 4.83 -10.88 -14.84
C TYR A 610 3.36 -10.57 -14.58
N TYR A 611 3.11 -9.57 -13.71
CA TYR A 611 1.78 -9.01 -13.48
C TYR A 611 1.87 -7.53 -13.09
N GLY A 612 1.18 -6.65 -13.84
CA GLY A 612 1.14 -5.21 -13.54
C GLY A 612 2.51 -4.55 -13.46
N CYS A 613 3.50 -5.06 -14.19
CA CYS A 613 4.84 -4.49 -14.25
C CYS A 613 4.93 -3.42 -15.35
N GLU A 614 5.71 -2.39 -15.11
CA GLU A 614 5.88 -1.25 -16.02
C GLU A 614 7.35 -0.99 -16.28
N ARG A 615 7.70 -0.64 -17.54
CA ARG A 615 9.02 -0.17 -17.94
C ARG A 615 8.92 1.18 -18.62
N GLU A 616 9.78 2.11 -18.24
CA GLU A 616 9.94 3.38 -18.95
C GLU A 616 10.59 3.18 -20.31
N GLY A 617 10.14 3.89 -21.34
CA GLY A 617 10.78 3.92 -22.67
C GLY A 617 10.06 3.14 -23.76
N GLY A 618 8.80 2.78 -23.59
CA GLY A 618 7.95 2.23 -24.64
C GLY A 618 7.25 0.91 -24.27
N ASP A 619 6.54 0.35 -25.25
CA ASP A 619 5.82 -0.93 -25.09
C ASP A 619 6.81 -2.09 -25.20
N SER A 620 7.05 -2.75 -24.07
CA SER A 620 7.91 -3.93 -23.96
C SER A 620 7.05 -5.19 -24.07
N GLY A 621 6.95 -5.74 -25.27
CA GLY A 621 6.09 -6.91 -25.56
C GLY A 621 6.33 -8.14 -24.68
N TRP A 622 7.54 -8.29 -24.13
CA TRP A 622 7.92 -9.39 -23.22
C TRP A 622 7.42 -9.19 -21.79
N LEU A 623 7.02 -7.97 -21.40
CA LEU A 623 6.60 -7.59 -20.03
C LEU A 623 5.08 -7.66 -19.83
N ARG A 624 4.38 -8.36 -20.71
CA ARG A 624 2.92 -8.52 -20.61
C ARG A 624 2.54 -9.43 -19.45
N ASP A 625 1.38 -9.15 -18.86
CA ASP A 625 0.80 -10.00 -17.84
C ASP A 625 0.63 -11.44 -18.38
N ASN A 626 1.26 -12.39 -17.70
CA ASN A 626 1.21 -13.82 -18.03
C ASN A 626 1.15 -14.71 -16.77
N LEU A 627 0.68 -14.14 -15.65
CA LEU A 627 0.59 -14.87 -14.38
C LEU A 627 -0.40 -16.05 -14.46
N ASP A 628 -1.36 -16.00 -15.36
CA ASP A 628 -2.29 -17.07 -15.69
C ASP A 628 -1.63 -18.30 -16.32
N GLN A 629 -0.40 -18.17 -16.82
CA GLN A 629 0.40 -19.28 -17.37
C GLN A 629 1.28 -19.96 -16.30
N ALA A 630 1.33 -19.40 -15.09
CA ALA A 630 2.12 -19.95 -14.02
C ALA A 630 1.49 -21.25 -13.46
N PRO A 631 2.29 -22.18 -12.92
CA PRO A 631 1.77 -23.30 -12.16
C PRO A 631 0.86 -22.82 -11.03
N ASP A 632 -0.26 -23.52 -10.81
CA ASP A 632 -1.29 -23.18 -9.82
C ASP A 632 -2.06 -21.87 -10.08
N HIS A 633 -1.80 -21.20 -11.20
CA HIS A 633 -2.46 -19.94 -11.62
C HIS A 633 -2.71 -18.97 -10.45
N PRO A 634 -1.68 -18.54 -9.72
CA PRO A 634 -1.89 -17.69 -8.56
C PRO A 634 -2.46 -16.34 -9.02
N ALA A 635 -3.54 -15.90 -8.40
CA ALA A 635 -3.94 -14.50 -8.53
C ALA A 635 -2.89 -13.59 -7.87
N PHE A 636 -2.73 -12.35 -8.35
CA PHE A 636 -1.70 -11.44 -7.79
C PHE A 636 -1.74 -11.35 -6.26
N HIS A 637 -2.93 -11.20 -5.68
CA HIS A 637 -3.10 -11.14 -4.21
C HIS A 637 -2.74 -12.45 -3.50
N GLY A 638 -2.58 -13.55 -4.23
CA GLY A 638 -2.07 -14.83 -3.75
C GLY A 638 -0.54 -14.93 -3.77
N LEU A 639 0.18 -14.00 -4.41
CA LEU A 639 1.65 -13.93 -4.40
C LEU A 639 2.15 -13.40 -3.04
N THR A 640 1.89 -14.13 -1.96
CA THR A 640 2.32 -13.80 -0.60
C THR A 640 3.62 -14.51 -0.24
N ALA A 641 4.26 -14.06 0.85
CA ALA A 641 5.40 -14.80 1.40
C ALA A 641 5.01 -16.23 1.78
N LEU A 642 3.87 -16.42 2.44
CA LEU A 642 3.39 -17.74 2.86
C LEU A 642 3.18 -18.68 1.66
N TRP A 643 2.60 -18.19 0.55
CA TRP A 643 2.48 -18.96 -0.70
C TRP A 643 3.86 -19.28 -1.30
N THR A 644 4.78 -18.33 -1.31
CA THR A 644 6.14 -18.52 -1.82
C THR A 644 6.86 -19.65 -1.10
N PHE A 645 6.63 -19.80 0.19
CA PHE A 645 7.22 -20.83 1.03
C PHE A 645 6.35 -22.09 1.19
N ASP A 646 5.34 -22.28 0.33
CA ASP A 646 4.42 -23.42 0.32
C ASP A 646 3.74 -23.68 1.69
N GLY A 647 3.45 -22.61 2.43
CA GLY A 647 2.88 -22.70 3.78
C GLY A 647 3.83 -23.20 4.88
N LYS A 648 5.09 -23.49 4.56
CA LYS A 648 6.06 -24.08 5.50
C LYS A 648 6.69 -23.07 6.46
N TRP A 649 6.63 -21.79 6.12
CA TRP A 649 7.23 -20.70 6.89
C TRP A 649 6.45 -19.39 6.67
N ASP A 650 6.11 -18.72 7.78
CA ASP A 650 5.49 -17.38 7.78
C ASP A 650 6.46 -16.34 8.37
N PRO A 651 7.30 -15.70 7.55
CA PRO A 651 8.22 -14.66 8.02
C PRO A 651 7.49 -13.43 8.53
N GLU A 652 6.30 -13.13 8.01
CA GLU A 652 5.53 -11.96 8.42
C GLU A 652 4.93 -12.15 9.82
N ALA A 653 4.53 -13.38 10.20
CA ALA A 653 4.17 -13.72 11.58
C ALA A 653 5.37 -13.49 12.52
N ARG A 654 6.56 -13.96 12.14
CA ARG A 654 7.76 -13.75 12.94
C ARG A 654 8.13 -12.27 13.10
N ILE A 655 7.98 -11.47 12.06
CA ILE A 655 8.17 -10.01 12.13
C ILE A 655 7.14 -9.40 13.09
N ARG A 656 5.87 -9.82 13.04
CA ARG A 656 4.83 -9.37 13.96
C ARG A 656 5.16 -9.68 15.42
N ASP A 657 5.66 -10.88 15.69
CA ASP A 657 6.05 -11.31 17.06
C ASP A 657 7.21 -10.47 17.61
N LEU A 658 8.09 -10.01 16.73
CA LEU A 658 9.28 -9.21 17.09
C LEU A 658 9.10 -7.72 16.79
N TRP A 659 7.90 -7.27 16.42
CA TRP A 659 7.65 -5.89 16.04
C TRP A 659 8.15 -4.88 17.09
N TYR A 660 8.09 -5.24 18.37
CA TYR A 660 8.46 -4.39 19.50
C TYR A 660 9.96 -4.06 19.55
N VAL A 661 10.83 -4.90 19.00
CA VAL A 661 12.26 -4.60 18.82
C VAL A 661 12.54 -4.01 17.44
N LEU A 662 11.92 -4.55 16.39
CA LEU A 662 12.17 -4.11 15.01
C LEU A 662 11.71 -2.65 14.76
N LYS A 663 10.70 -2.16 15.46
CA LYS A 663 10.25 -0.75 15.38
C LYS A 663 11.25 0.26 15.96
N TYR A 664 12.33 -0.18 16.63
CA TYR A 664 13.36 0.73 17.15
C TYR A 664 13.99 1.59 16.04
N GLN A 665 13.96 1.10 14.83
CA GLN A 665 14.54 1.70 13.62
C GLN A 665 13.71 2.81 12.99
N THR A 666 12.47 3.00 13.40
CA THR A 666 11.60 4.00 12.79
C THR A 666 11.79 5.35 13.45
N LYS A 667 12.62 6.20 12.84
CA LYS A 667 12.62 7.64 13.05
C LYS A 667 11.77 8.32 11.98
#